data_402c563b867efebdd53371237cb206c8
#
_entry.id   402c563b867efebdd53371237cb206c8
#
_cell.length_a   1.000
_cell.length_b   1.000
_cell.length_c   1.000
_cell.angle_alpha   90.00
_cell.angle_beta   90.00
_cell.angle_gamma   90.00
#
_symmetry.space_group_name_H-M   'P 1'
#
loop_
_entity.id
_entity.type
_entity.pdbx_description
1 polymer ?
#
loop_
_entity_poly.entity_id
_entity_poly.type
_entity_poly.pdbx_seq_one_letter_code
_entity_poly.pdbx_strand_id
1 'polypeptide(L)'
;VRYACRTLLRSPAFTAVVIVTLALGIGANLTMFGLMRAALWRPLPYPEPDRIVMIRVAARNVPDAGATQGEVRGLREHSRSLEQVSTIEPVDANLEYAGEMEHLTAAKVSDDFLPLLGARPALGRTLDSHLDVSREKVFAILISDELWRRRFSADPGAIGRSVRINNADVRIVGVLPPGFRLFLPPDVSALEQIDVWFPFRVDEEVPYRGNPVLARLRSGVSLERANAELPALVGQFAREHPEAYTGGAVHFAARRLHDDMTRGARPALFVLSIAVGFVLLIACVNVANLMLARGSARRREFEIRRALGAGSSRIIRQILTESLLLGGASAAIGLLCARFGLEAIAGQSASHIPLQSRIGMDAPVMLSALALSIVTTMLSGLLPAWRMAGGSADHMLHAGRTETMGAGARKLQRILVVAEIALSIVPLACAGLMLRSFVNLRNSPLGFNPASVVTALAPVDFQQYPKTGQRWALLRDVLDRVRALPGVRAASAANPLPLAAGQQTRRVGRADQPDAPPILATQQIAIPGYLGIVDTRLREGRDFTAGDVAAERNVTIIDENLAQRLWPGGAIGRRLTVFRTGWRQDLEVVGVTAPVRVTRVRDEGIPHFMIPGPLFYPSEMSLVIKTSQPPEAMARGIQLAVDAAHAGRAAFDIRPMSAYVSDSIGDTRFILLVLAAFAGASTLLAAVGLYGTLAYLTAQRTREFGIRLALGSSVKAILGIVFRESALLAIAGAGLGLMGVAAVTGAIRGILYGVRPLDGATLAGVVGLVGLIALAAAGMPAWRATRVDPQMSLRSE
;
A
#
# COMPACT_ATOMS: atom_id res chain seq x y z
N VAL A 1 12.76 -42.74 -10.80
CA VAL A 1 13.40 -41.66 -10.04
C VAL A 1 14.92 -41.71 -10.19
N ARG A 2 15.62 -42.78 -9.80
CA ARG A 2 17.10 -42.87 -9.86
C ARG A 2 17.69 -42.53 -11.26
N TYR A 3 17.04 -43.01 -12.35
CA TYR A 3 17.45 -42.69 -13.69
C TYR A 3 17.27 -41.18 -14.03
N ALA A 4 16.15 -40.60 -13.67
CA ALA A 4 15.87 -39.18 -13.89
C ALA A 4 16.90 -38.29 -13.15
N CYS A 5 17.23 -38.61 -11.89
CA CYS A 5 18.29 -37.91 -11.15
C CYS A 5 19.64 -37.95 -11.85
N ARG A 6 20.08 -39.16 -12.32
CA ARG A 6 21.35 -39.28 -13.05
C ARG A 6 21.37 -38.49 -14.36
N THR A 7 20.24 -38.44 -15.05
CA THR A 7 20.10 -37.72 -16.32
C THR A 7 20.19 -36.19 -16.10
N LEU A 8 19.59 -35.70 -15.03
CA LEU A 8 19.63 -34.27 -14.65
C LEU A 8 21.02 -33.85 -14.17
N LEU A 9 21.74 -34.70 -13.41
CA LEU A 9 23.10 -34.44 -12.96
C LEU A 9 24.11 -34.43 -14.09
N ARG A 10 23.87 -35.15 -15.20
CA ARG A 10 24.74 -35.14 -16.40
C ARG A 10 24.60 -33.86 -17.25
N SER A 11 23.59 -33.02 -16.99
CA SER A 11 23.40 -31.74 -17.66
C SER A 11 23.16 -30.59 -16.63
N PRO A 12 24.23 -30.23 -15.89
CA PRO A 12 24.06 -29.32 -14.73
C PRO A 12 23.63 -27.92 -15.16
N ALA A 13 24.12 -27.38 -16.27
CA ALA A 13 23.71 -26.06 -16.75
C ALA A 13 22.22 -25.98 -17.10
N PHE A 14 21.70 -27.01 -17.82
CA PHE A 14 20.27 -27.09 -18.12
C PHE A 14 19.44 -27.19 -16.84
N THR A 15 19.82 -28.06 -15.92
CA THR A 15 19.12 -28.27 -14.65
C THR A 15 19.09 -27.00 -13.81
N ALA A 16 20.22 -26.29 -13.70
CA ALA A 16 20.32 -25.03 -12.98
C ALA A 16 19.44 -23.95 -13.58
N VAL A 17 19.45 -23.75 -14.91
CA VAL A 17 18.62 -22.75 -15.59
C VAL A 17 17.14 -23.05 -15.37
N VAL A 18 16.70 -24.30 -15.50
CA VAL A 18 15.29 -24.67 -15.27
C VAL A 18 14.88 -24.43 -13.82
N ILE A 19 15.73 -24.88 -12.87
CA ILE A 19 15.44 -24.68 -11.44
C ILE A 19 15.35 -23.20 -11.08
N VAL A 20 16.32 -22.39 -11.52
CA VAL A 20 16.32 -20.93 -11.21
C VAL A 20 15.11 -20.24 -11.85
N THR A 21 14.79 -20.58 -13.12
CA THR A 21 13.64 -20.02 -13.83
C THR A 21 12.32 -20.30 -13.12
N LEU A 22 12.08 -21.58 -12.76
CA LEU A 22 10.86 -21.95 -12.05
C LEU A 22 10.86 -21.44 -10.60
N ALA A 23 12.00 -21.44 -9.91
CA ALA A 23 12.11 -20.96 -8.54
C ALA A 23 11.77 -19.47 -8.44
N LEU A 24 12.22 -18.64 -9.39
CA LEU A 24 11.85 -17.22 -9.47
C LEU A 24 10.35 -17.05 -9.69
N GLY A 25 9.76 -17.80 -10.64
CA GLY A 25 8.32 -17.73 -10.91
C GLY A 25 7.48 -18.21 -9.72
N ILE A 26 7.83 -19.34 -9.13
CA ILE A 26 7.13 -19.91 -7.97
C ILE A 26 7.33 -19.00 -6.75
N GLY A 27 8.55 -18.56 -6.44
CA GLY A 27 8.87 -17.72 -5.30
C GLY A 27 8.14 -16.37 -5.31
N ALA A 28 8.11 -15.71 -6.47
CA ALA A 28 7.36 -14.46 -6.65
C ALA A 28 5.86 -14.65 -6.40
N ASN A 29 5.27 -15.73 -6.95
CA ASN A 29 3.85 -16.05 -6.74
C ASN A 29 3.53 -16.40 -5.29
N LEU A 30 4.40 -17.13 -4.61
CA LEU A 30 4.24 -17.47 -3.20
C LEU A 30 4.34 -16.23 -2.29
N THR A 31 5.27 -15.32 -2.59
CA THR A 31 5.39 -14.03 -1.89
C THR A 31 4.09 -13.24 -2.03
N MET A 32 3.56 -13.13 -3.26
CA MET A 32 2.31 -12.43 -3.52
C MET A 32 1.10 -13.13 -2.88
N PHE A 33 1.03 -14.46 -2.95
CA PHE A 33 -0.01 -15.24 -2.29
C PHE A 33 0.02 -15.05 -0.76
N GLY A 34 1.21 -15.09 -0.15
CA GLY A 34 1.39 -14.83 1.30
C GLY A 34 0.91 -13.44 1.69
N LEU A 35 1.23 -12.42 0.89
CA LEU A 35 0.76 -11.05 1.09
C LEU A 35 -0.75 -10.92 0.93
N MET A 36 -1.33 -11.47 -0.15
CA MET A 36 -2.78 -11.47 -0.37
C MET A 36 -3.52 -12.21 0.74
N ARG A 37 -2.97 -13.34 1.18
CA ARG A 37 -3.55 -14.11 2.26
C ARG A 37 -3.57 -13.32 3.56
N ALA A 38 -2.45 -12.70 3.93
CA ALA A 38 -2.36 -11.89 5.14
C ALA A 38 -3.34 -10.72 5.11
N ALA A 39 -3.42 -10.03 3.96
CA ALA A 39 -4.23 -8.84 3.80
C ALA A 39 -5.71 -9.12 3.51
N LEU A 40 -6.06 -10.13 2.67
CA LEU A 40 -7.43 -10.26 2.14
C LEU A 40 -8.19 -11.49 2.65
N TRP A 41 -7.50 -12.57 3.05
CA TRP A 41 -8.18 -13.84 3.30
C TRP A 41 -8.05 -14.37 4.73
N ARG A 42 -7.06 -13.89 5.49
CA ARG A 42 -6.90 -14.32 6.87
C ARG A 42 -7.90 -13.58 7.76
N PRO A 43 -8.87 -14.27 8.40
CA PRO A 43 -9.86 -13.62 9.24
C PRO A 43 -9.20 -12.88 10.41
N LEU A 44 -9.78 -11.77 10.85
CA LEU A 44 -9.27 -11.02 12.01
C LEU A 44 -9.22 -11.92 13.25
N PRO A 45 -8.28 -11.70 14.18
CA PRO A 45 -8.12 -12.56 15.37
C PRO A 45 -9.14 -12.23 16.48
N TYR A 46 -10.35 -11.88 16.09
CA TYR A 46 -11.45 -11.55 16.97
C TYR A 46 -12.54 -12.62 16.94
N PRO A 47 -13.31 -12.82 18.01
CA PRO A 47 -14.45 -13.72 17.98
C PRO A 47 -15.47 -13.28 16.93
N GLU A 48 -15.93 -14.23 16.11
CA GLU A 48 -16.92 -14.01 15.04
C GLU A 48 -16.64 -12.75 14.18
N PRO A 49 -15.46 -12.68 13.54
CA PRO A 49 -14.98 -11.46 12.89
C PRO A 49 -15.89 -10.97 11.76
N ASP A 50 -16.66 -11.86 11.14
CA ASP A 50 -17.61 -11.51 10.06
C ASP A 50 -18.80 -10.68 10.55
N ARG A 51 -19.07 -10.71 11.85
CA ARG A 51 -20.13 -9.91 12.49
C ARG A 51 -19.64 -8.54 12.94
N ILE A 52 -18.35 -8.28 12.93
CA ILE A 52 -17.79 -6.98 13.29
C ILE A 52 -17.84 -6.06 12.07
N VAL A 53 -18.52 -4.94 12.24
CA VAL A 53 -18.71 -3.95 11.16
C VAL A 53 -18.24 -2.57 11.60
N MET A 54 -17.73 -1.83 10.64
CA MET A 54 -17.47 -0.39 10.75
C MET A 54 -18.67 0.35 10.18
N ILE A 55 -19.27 1.25 10.93
CA ILE A 55 -20.34 2.12 10.42
C ILE A 55 -19.68 3.40 9.91
N ARG A 56 -19.63 3.54 8.59
CA ARG A 56 -19.14 4.72 7.91
C ARG A 56 -20.24 5.76 7.79
N VAL A 57 -19.90 6.96 8.17
CA VAL A 57 -20.84 8.09 8.13
C VAL A 57 -20.39 9.03 7.03
N ALA A 58 -21.14 9.08 5.94
CA ALA A 58 -20.94 10.06 4.89
C ALA A 58 -21.88 11.25 5.11
N ALA A 59 -21.33 12.44 5.19
CA ALA A 59 -22.10 13.69 5.29
C ALA A 59 -21.83 14.55 4.05
N ARG A 60 -22.81 14.67 3.17
CA ARG A 60 -22.76 15.43 1.91
C ARG A 60 -21.64 15.02 0.96
N ASN A 61 -20.45 15.54 1.13
CA ASN A 61 -19.30 15.25 0.25
C ASN A 61 -18.08 14.76 1.05
N VAL A 62 -18.25 14.48 2.34
CA VAL A 62 -17.23 13.83 3.18
C VAL A 62 -17.57 12.37 3.29
N PRO A 63 -16.80 11.48 2.68
CA PRO A 63 -17.11 10.05 2.69
C PRO A 63 -16.97 9.38 4.05
N ASP A 64 -16.21 9.95 4.98
CA ASP A 64 -15.96 9.38 6.31
C ASP A 64 -15.93 10.50 7.38
N ALA A 65 -17.09 11.11 7.61
CA ALA A 65 -17.24 12.25 8.53
C ALA A 65 -17.19 11.86 10.01
N GLY A 66 -17.26 10.56 10.32
CA GLY A 66 -17.50 10.05 11.68
C GLY A 66 -18.89 10.36 12.22
N ALA A 67 -19.28 9.73 13.31
CA ALA A 67 -20.55 9.96 13.99
C ALA A 67 -20.43 11.04 15.08
N THR A 68 -21.54 11.66 15.45
CA THR A 68 -21.67 12.41 16.70
C THR A 68 -21.81 11.43 17.87
N GLN A 69 -21.57 11.87 19.09
CA GLN A 69 -21.79 11.01 20.26
C GLN A 69 -23.27 10.62 20.42
N GLY A 70 -24.21 11.56 20.15
CA GLY A 70 -25.64 11.29 20.13
C GLY A 70 -26.05 10.22 19.12
N GLU A 71 -25.42 10.21 17.91
CA GLU A 71 -25.65 9.15 16.92
C GLU A 71 -25.09 7.79 17.36
N VAL A 72 -23.91 7.76 18.00
CA VAL A 72 -23.37 6.51 18.59
C VAL A 72 -24.34 5.96 19.64
N ARG A 73 -24.85 6.80 20.51
CA ARG A 73 -25.85 6.42 21.51
C ARG A 73 -27.16 5.98 20.87
N GLY A 74 -27.71 6.75 19.92
CA GLY A 74 -28.94 6.41 19.23
C GLY A 74 -28.85 5.08 18.48
N LEU A 75 -27.70 4.77 17.83
CA LEU A 75 -27.42 3.47 17.24
C LEU A 75 -27.45 2.34 18.28
N ARG A 76 -26.90 2.58 19.48
CA ARG A 76 -26.90 1.62 20.59
C ARG A 76 -28.31 1.33 21.11
N GLU A 77 -29.14 2.36 21.23
CA GLU A 77 -30.47 2.27 21.82
C GLU A 77 -31.53 1.79 20.82
N HIS A 78 -31.47 2.24 19.57
CA HIS A 78 -32.58 2.04 18.63
C HIS A 78 -32.33 0.98 17.54
N SER A 79 -31.08 0.53 17.30
CA SER A 79 -30.83 -0.46 16.27
C SER A 79 -31.30 -1.85 16.68
N ARG A 80 -32.06 -2.50 15.79
CA ARG A 80 -32.47 -3.90 15.93
C ARG A 80 -31.47 -4.88 15.30
N SER A 81 -30.59 -4.37 14.44
CA SER A 81 -29.57 -5.17 13.74
C SER A 81 -28.24 -5.24 14.47
N LEU A 82 -27.97 -4.28 15.37
CA LEU A 82 -26.70 -4.19 16.09
C LEU A 82 -26.85 -4.76 17.51
N GLU A 83 -25.87 -5.53 17.95
CA GLU A 83 -25.79 -6.12 19.29
C GLU A 83 -24.99 -5.22 20.24
N GLN A 84 -23.87 -4.70 19.74
CA GLN A 84 -22.96 -3.81 20.44
C GLN A 84 -22.57 -2.66 19.50
N VAL A 85 -22.46 -1.45 20.04
CA VAL A 85 -22.02 -0.26 19.32
C VAL A 85 -20.99 0.45 20.17
N SER A 86 -19.83 0.72 19.63
CA SER A 86 -18.70 1.30 20.35
C SER A 86 -17.96 2.32 19.51
N THR A 87 -17.13 3.11 20.17
CA THR A 87 -16.27 4.12 19.53
C THR A 87 -14.89 4.13 20.14
N ILE A 88 -13.93 4.62 19.37
CA ILE A 88 -12.54 4.79 19.76
C ILE A 88 -12.04 6.16 19.31
N GLU A 89 -11.20 6.78 20.14
CA GLU A 89 -10.45 7.97 19.81
C GLU A 89 -8.97 7.71 20.10
N PRO A 90 -8.12 7.52 19.08
CA PRO A 90 -6.67 7.43 19.25
C PRO A 90 -6.16 8.75 19.88
N VAL A 91 -5.34 8.63 20.90
CA VAL A 91 -4.73 9.76 21.62
C VAL A 91 -3.29 9.41 22.00
N ASP A 92 -2.55 10.41 22.40
CA ASP A 92 -1.19 10.22 22.92
C ASP A 92 -1.18 10.31 24.45
N ALA A 93 -0.25 9.58 25.07
CA ALA A 93 -0.05 9.60 26.51
C ALA A 93 1.41 9.75 26.85
N ASN A 94 1.73 10.53 27.90
CA ASN A 94 3.05 10.64 28.45
C ASN A 94 3.03 10.07 29.87
N LEU A 95 3.72 8.96 30.06
CA LEU A 95 3.87 8.29 31.35
C LEU A 95 5.07 8.86 32.10
N GLU A 96 4.82 9.36 33.29
CA GLU A 96 5.89 9.66 34.25
C GLU A 96 5.99 8.52 35.26
N TYR A 97 7.10 7.80 35.23
CA TYR A 97 7.34 6.66 36.10
C TYR A 97 8.80 6.57 36.49
N ALA A 98 9.07 6.43 37.78
CA ALA A 98 10.43 6.39 38.36
C ALA A 98 11.34 7.56 37.96
N GLY A 99 10.78 8.76 37.73
CA GLY A 99 11.53 9.95 37.34
C GLY A 99 11.85 10.03 35.84
N GLU A 100 11.40 9.07 35.07
CA GLU A 100 11.52 9.07 33.60
C GLU A 100 10.18 9.36 32.93
N MET A 101 10.24 10.12 31.83
CA MET A 101 9.10 10.39 30.95
C MET A 101 9.16 9.49 29.73
N GLU A 102 8.08 8.79 29.45
CA GLU A 102 7.93 7.95 28.25
C GLU A 102 6.67 8.34 27.48
N HIS A 103 6.84 8.59 26.18
CA HIS A 103 5.71 8.76 25.27
C HIS A 103 5.13 7.40 24.91
N LEU A 104 3.81 7.22 25.08
CA LEU A 104 3.08 5.98 24.87
C LEU A 104 1.95 6.18 23.85
N THR A 105 1.71 5.16 23.08
CA THR A 105 0.50 5.08 22.23
C THR A 105 -0.71 4.80 23.10
N ALA A 106 -1.80 5.55 22.90
CA ALA A 106 -2.98 5.40 23.71
C ALA A 106 -4.27 5.52 22.90
N ALA A 107 -5.38 5.07 23.49
CA ALA A 107 -6.71 5.26 22.93
C ALA A 107 -7.75 5.44 24.03
N LYS A 108 -8.71 6.32 23.81
CA LYS A 108 -9.95 6.38 24.57
C LYS A 108 -10.97 5.47 23.93
N VAL A 109 -11.63 4.65 24.72
CA VAL A 109 -12.61 3.66 24.24
C VAL A 109 -13.87 3.66 25.08
N SER A 110 -15.01 3.52 24.42
CA SER A 110 -16.27 3.28 25.14
C SER A 110 -16.28 1.87 25.75
N ASP A 111 -17.10 1.66 26.79
CA ASP A 111 -17.13 0.45 27.60
C ASP A 111 -17.24 -0.85 26.80
N ASP A 112 -18.03 -0.83 25.73
CA ASP A 112 -18.27 -2.01 24.87
C ASP A 112 -17.12 -2.30 23.88
N PHE A 113 -16.10 -1.43 23.75
CA PHE A 113 -15.10 -1.53 22.68
C PHE A 113 -14.23 -2.78 22.80
N LEU A 114 -13.61 -2.99 23.94
CA LEU A 114 -12.77 -4.16 24.20
C LEU A 114 -13.60 -5.46 24.25
N PRO A 115 -14.75 -5.52 24.94
CA PRO A 115 -15.66 -6.66 24.87
C PRO A 115 -16.13 -7.01 23.46
N LEU A 116 -16.43 -6.03 22.61
CA LEU A 116 -16.80 -6.22 21.20
C LEU A 116 -15.69 -6.95 20.42
N LEU A 117 -14.43 -6.66 20.71
CA LEU A 117 -13.27 -7.34 20.12
C LEU A 117 -12.92 -8.64 20.83
N GLY A 118 -13.68 -9.04 21.88
CA GLY A 118 -13.42 -10.22 22.69
C GLY A 118 -12.21 -10.08 23.62
N ALA A 119 -11.69 -8.88 23.81
CA ALA A 119 -10.56 -8.60 24.68
C ALA A 119 -11.04 -8.51 26.13
N ARG A 120 -10.58 -9.43 26.97
CA ARG A 120 -10.76 -9.41 28.40
C ARG A 120 -9.40 -9.24 29.07
N PRO A 121 -9.27 -8.38 30.10
CA PRO A 121 -8.03 -8.26 30.84
C PRO A 121 -7.55 -9.62 31.34
N ALA A 122 -6.24 -9.89 31.17
CA ALA A 122 -5.60 -11.08 31.73
C ALA A 122 -5.42 -10.94 33.25
N LEU A 123 -5.28 -9.70 33.73
CA LEU A 123 -5.20 -9.36 35.15
C LEU A 123 -6.10 -8.13 35.41
N GLY A 124 -6.75 -8.13 36.59
CA GLY A 124 -7.59 -7.01 37.01
C GLY A 124 -9.01 -7.01 36.41
N ARG A 125 -9.57 -5.86 36.12
CA ARG A 125 -10.94 -5.65 35.61
C ARG A 125 -10.97 -4.84 34.30
N THR A 126 -12.09 -4.88 33.62
CA THR A 126 -12.39 -4.00 32.48
C THR A 126 -12.59 -2.54 32.90
N LEU A 127 -12.53 -1.63 31.92
CA LEU A 127 -12.93 -0.23 32.08
C LEU A 127 -14.46 -0.13 32.26
N ASP A 128 -14.87 0.87 33.04
CA ASP A 128 -16.26 1.26 33.25
C ASP A 128 -16.32 2.80 33.26
N SER A 129 -16.87 3.40 32.22
CA SER A 129 -16.90 4.85 32.08
C SER A 129 -17.74 5.56 33.17
N HIS A 130 -18.63 4.86 33.83
CA HIS A 130 -19.43 5.41 34.93
C HIS A 130 -18.65 5.50 36.25
N LEU A 131 -17.70 4.56 36.46
CA LEU A 131 -16.84 4.51 37.66
C LEU A 131 -15.51 5.21 37.45
N ASP A 132 -14.95 5.08 36.23
CA ASP A 132 -13.56 5.44 35.93
C ASP A 132 -13.40 6.85 35.31
N VAL A 133 -14.51 7.54 34.99
CA VAL A 133 -14.53 8.91 34.47
C VAL A 133 -15.51 9.78 35.22
N SER A 134 -15.11 10.99 35.63
CA SER A 134 -15.98 12.00 36.16
C SER A 134 -15.58 13.38 35.63
N ARG A 135 -16.52 14.09 35.00
CA ARG A 135 -16.34 15.47 34.48
C ARG A 135 -14.96 15.66 33.79
N GLU A 136 -14.67 14.84 32.79
CA GLU A 136 -13.39 14.87 32.05
C GLU A 136 -12.15 14.39 32.83
N LYS A 137 -12.26 14.00 34.09
CA LYS A 137 -11.16 13.37 34.82
C LYS A 137 -11.20 11.85 34.69
N VAL A 138 -10.13 11.28 34.20
CA VAL A 138 -9.93 9.84 34.12
C VAL A 138 -9.26 9.37 35.42
N PHE A 139 -9.80 8.35 36.07
CA PHE A 139 -9.28 7.78 37.30
C PHE A 139 -8.63 6.42 37.12
N ALA A 140 -8.93 5.73 36.01
CA ALA A 140 -8.46 4.38 35.78
C ALA A 140 -8.06 4.15 34.33
N ILE A 141 -7.12 3.25 34.14
CA ILE A 141 -6.61 2.84 32.82
C ILE A 141 -6.39 1.34 32.74
N LEU A 142 -6.45 0.79 31.53
CA LEU A 142 -5.84 -0.50 31.19
C LEU A 142 -4.51 -0.27 30.49
N ILE A 143 -3.58 -1.21 30.69
CA ILE A 143 -2.28 -1.19 30.02
C ILE A 143 -2.10 -2.48 29.18
N SER A 144 -1.25 -2.40 28.15
CA SER A 144 -0.87 -3.58 27.37
C SER A 144 0.05 -4.51 28.17
N ASP A 145 0.10 -5.79 27.81
CA ASP A 145 1.07 -6.77 28.39
C ASP A 145 2.52 -6.33 28.11
N GLU A 146 2.77 -5.74 26.94
CA GLU A 146 4.08 -5.26 26.55
C GLU A 146 4.57 -4.10 27.46
N LEU A 147 3.69 -3.11 27.74
CA LEU A 147 4.00 -2.02 28.67
C LEU A 147 4.18 -2.56 30.10
N TRP A 148 3.31 -3.49 30.54
CA TRP A 148 3.41 -4.11 31.84
C TRP A 148 4.75 -4.86 32.04
N ARG A 149 5.23 -5.61 31.03
CA ARG A 149 6.53 -6.26 31.07
C ARG A 149 7.69 -5.27 31.01
N ARG A 150 7.61 -4.30 30.12
CA ARG A 150 8.70 -3.34 29.85
C ARG A 150 8.94 -2.39 31.01
N ARG A 151 7.87 -1.85 31.60
CA ARG A 151 7.97 -0.80 32.64
C ARG A 151 7.68 -1.28 34.05
N PHE A 152 6.87 -2.29 34.21
CA PHE A 152 6.47 -2.80 35.52
C PHE A 152 7.05 -4.20 35.81
N SER A 153 8.00 -4.69 35.00
CA SER A 153 8.70 -5.97 35.19
C SER A 153 7.75 -7.16 35.36
N ALA A 154 6.57 -7.13 34.76
CA ALA A 154 5.51 -8.11 34.90
C ALA A 154 5.06 -8.31 36.37
N ASP A 155 5.17 -7.30 37.23
CA ASP A 155 4.74 -7.35 38.63
C ASP A 155 3.19 -7.29 38.70
N PRO A 156 2.52 -8.31 39.26
CA PRO A 156 1.07 -8.24 39.47
C PRO A 156 0.64 -7.11 40.41
N GLY A 157 1.53 -6.64 41.29
CA GLY A 157 1.31 -5.48 42.16
C GLY A 157 1.22 -4.15 41.42
N ALA A 158 1.38 -4.13 40.09
CA ALA A 158 1.06 -2.98 39.25
C ALA A 158 -0.44 -2.66 39.24
N ILE A 159 -1.30 -3.68 39.44
CA ILE A 159 -2.76 -3.49 39.57
C ILE A 159 -3.07 -2.72 40.86
N GLY A 160 -3.84 -1.63 40.73
CA GLY A 160 -4.18 -0.73 41.83
C GLY A 160 -3.14 0.36 42.06
N ARG A 161 -1.93 0.27 41.47
CA ARG A 161 -0.90 1.31 41.57
C ARG A 161 -1.36 2.57 40.83
N SER A 162 -1.11 3.73 41.46
CA SER A 162 -1.30 5.03 40.82
C SER A 162 -0.06 5.38 40.01
N VAL A 163 -0.24 5.81 38.80
CA VAL A 163 0.80 6.30 37.89
C VAL A 163 0.40 7.67 37.35
N ARG A 164 1.39 8.49 37.03
CA ARG A 164 1.13 9.81 36.47
C ARG A 164 1.16 9.74 34.95
N ILE A 165 -0.01 10.01 34.33
CA ILE A 165 -0.13 10.12 32.87
C ILE A 165 -0.70 11.49 32.52
N ASN A 166 0.01 12.20 31.63
CA ASN A 166 -0.38 13.57 31.26
C ASN A 166 -0.63 14.49 32.47
N ASN A 167 0.23 14.41 33.50
CA ASN A 167 0.12 15.12 34.78
C ASN A 167 -1.13 14.79 35.63
N ALA A 168 -1.89 13.76 35.26
CA ALA A 168 -3.00 13.26 36.06
C ALA A 168 -2.62 11.94 36.74
N ASP A 169 -2.94 11.80 38.02
CA ASP A 169 -2.78 10.53 38.72
C ASP A 169 -3.94 9.60 38.32
N VAL A 170 -3.57 8.48 37.67
CA VAL A 170 -4.52 7.47 37.19
C VAL A 170 -4.14 6.10 37.76
N ARG A 171 -5.13 5.25 38.03
CA ARG A 171 -4.92 3.93 38.60
C ARG A 171 -4.91 2.87 37.51
N ILE A 172 -3.93 2.00 37.49
CA ILE A 172 -3.93 0.80 36.65
C ILE A 172 -4.96 -0.17 37.20
N VAL A 173 -6.04 -0.46 36.44
CA VAL A 173 -7.12 -1.38 36.87
C VAL A 173 -7.04 -2.75 36.21
N GLY A 174 -6.24 -2.88 35.15
CA GLY A 174 -6.03 -4.19 34.52
C GLY A 174 -4.96 -4.15 33.45
N VAL A 175 -4.55 -5.35 33.02
CA VAL A 175 -3.59 -5.62 31.96
C VAL A 175 -4.27 -6.43 30.88
N LEU A 176 -4.15 -6.03 29.61
CA LEU A 176 -4.68 -6.77 28.48
C LEU A 176 -3.89 -8.06 28.24
N PRO A 177 -4.48 -9.06 27.57
CA PRO A 177 -3.80 -10.31 27.30
C PRO A 177 -2.59 -10.12 26.37
N PRO A 178 -1.54 -10.96 26.54
CA PRO A 178 -0.35 -10.89 25.69
C PRO A 178 -0.71 -11.06 24.22
N GLY A 179 -0.06 -10.24 23.37
CA GLY A 179 -0.24 -10.28 21.93
C GLY A 179 -1.57 -9.69 21.41
N PHE A 180 -2.35 -9.02 22.25
CA PHE A 180 -3.53 -8.29 21.78
C PHE A 180 -3.10 -7.16 20.82
N ARG A 181 -3.68 -7.15 19.64
CA ARG A 181 -3.44 -6.15 18.59
C ARG A 181 -4.75 -5.54 18.13
N LEU A 182 -4.72 -4.24 17.89
CA LEU A 182 -5.85 -3.49 17.38
C LEU A 182 -5.75 -3.35 15.85
N PHE A 183 -6.72 -3.94 15.14
CA PHE A 183 -6.80 -3.82 13.69
C PHE A 183 -7.99 -2.95 13.33
N LEU A 184 -7.68 -1.73 12.86
CA LEU A 184 -8.66 -0.75 12.37
C LEU A 184 -8.25 -0.25 10.97
N PRO A 185 -9.20 0.34 10.23
CA PRO A 185 -8.86 1.01 8.97
C PRO A 185 -7.80 2.10 9.19
N PRO A 186 -6.84 2.27 8.26
CA PRO A 186 -5.72 3.22 8.43
C PRO A 186 -6.13 4.68 8.62
N ASP A 187 -7.32 5.05 8.16
CA ASP A 187 -7.91 6.38 8.36
C ASP A 187 -8.46 6.60 9.77
N VAL A 188 -8.65 5.53 10.55
CA VAL A 188 -9.06 5.57 11.96
C VAL A 188 -7.85 5.45 12.87
N SER A 189 -7.03 4.43 12.68
CA SER A 189 -5.77 4.23 13.40
C SER A 189 -4.82 3.37 12.58
N ALA A 190 -3.62 3.86 12.38
CA ALA A 190 -2.54 3.08 11.77
C ALA A 190 -1.78 2.22 12.79
N LEU A 191 -2.03 2.41 14.09
CA LEU A 191 -1.34 1.73 15.17
C LEU A 191 -2.03 0.41 15.49
N GLU A 192 -1.31 -0.69 15.35
CA GLU A 192 -1.77 -2.03 15.76
C GLU A 192 -1.53 -2.29 17.25
N GLN A 193 -0.61 -1.55 17.86
CA GLN A 193 -0.26 -1.68 19.29
C GLN A 193 -0.62 -0.40 20.03
N ILE A 194 -1.40 -0.54 21.08
CA ILE A 194 -1.79 0.54 21.98
C ILE A 194 -1.29 0.17 23.39
N ASP A 195 -0.51 1.05 23.98
CA ASP A 195 0.09 0.82 25.30
C ASP A 195 -0.89 1.10 26.43
N VAL A 196 -1.72 2.15 26.29
CA VAL A 196 -2.65 2.61 27.33
C VAL A 196 -4.06 2.80 26.79
N TRP A 197 -5.04 2.33 27.52
CA TRP A 197 -6.45 2.42 27.18
C TRP A 197 -7.18 3.25 28.26
N PHE A 198 -7.80 4.34 27.84
CA PHE A 198 -8.60 5.20 28.67
C PHE A 198 -10.08 4.92 28.50
N PRO A 199 -10.90 4.99 29.57
CA PRO A 199 -12.35 4.96 29.43
C PRO A 199 -12.85 6.24 28.74
N PHE A 200 -13.87 6.09 27.90
CA PHE A 200 -14.51 7.18 27.18
C PHE A 200 -16.01 7.13 27.38
N ARG A 201 -16.55 8.16 28.00
CA ARG A 201 -17.99 8.28 28.17
C ARG A 201 -18.63 8.94 26.96
N VAL A 202 -19.62 8.28 26.36
CA VAL A 202 -20.39 8.83 25.25
C VAL A 202 -21.46 9.76 25.83
N ASP A 203 -21.22 11.07 25.79
CA ASP A 203 -22.14 12.10 26.27
C ASP A 203 -22.97 12.72 25.14
N GLU A 204 -24.27 13.04 25.42
CA GLU A 204 -25.16 13.63 24.41
C GLU A 204 -24.79 15.06 24.00
N GLU A 205 -24.09 15.78 24.87
CA GLU A 205 -23.86 17.22 24.73
C GLU A 205 -22.71 17.59 23.81
N VAL A 206 -21.97 16.61 23.25
CA VAL A 206 -20.86 16.89 22.36
C VAL A 206 -21.28 16.77 20.90
N PRO A 207 -21.52 17.88 20.23
CA PRO A 207 -22.21 17.90 18.94
C PRO A 207 -21.30 17.80 17.71
N TYR A 208 -20.01 17.52 17.84
CA TYR A 208 -19.15 17.42 16.67
C TYR A 208 -19.04 15.98 16.17
N ARG A 209 -18.96 15.84 14.86
CA ARG A 209 -18.68 14.57 14.19
C ARG A 209 -17.19 14.26 14.23
N GLY A 210 -16.85 12.99 14.19
CA GLY A 210 -15.47 12.52 14.16
C GLY A 210 -15.26 11.19 14.86
N ASN A 211 -16.28 10.67 15.53
CA ASN A 211 -16.17 9.39 16.24
C ASN A 211 -16.29 8.23 15.25
N PRO A 212 -15.25 7.38 15.11
CA PRO A 212 -15.36 6.13 14.38
C PRO A 212 -16.32 5.19 15.10
N VAL A 213 -17.20 4.52 14.38
CA VAL A 213 -18.20 3.62 14.98
C VAL A 213 -17.89 2.18 14.60
N LEU A 214 -17.54 1.39 15.59
CA LEU A 214 -17.40 -0.05 15.50
C LEU A 214 -18.63 -0.73 16.11
N ALA A 215 -19.21 -1.70 15.41
CA ALA A 215 -20.38 -2.39 15.90
C ALA A 215 -20.30 -3.91 15.63
N ARG A 216 -21.09 -4.68 16.40
CA ARG A 216 -21.30 -6.10 16.18
C ARG A 216 -22.73 -6.34 15.71
N LEU A 217 -22.90 -7.03 14.60
CA LEU A 217 -24.22 -7.46 14.12
C LEU A 217 -24.82 -8.50 15.08
N ARG A 218 -26.13 -8.45 15.30
CA ARG A 218 -26.85 -9.52 16.02
C ARG A 218 -26.71 -10.84 15.29
N SER A 219 -26.74 -11.93 16.05
CA SER A 219 -26.70 -13.29 15.51
C SER A 219 -27.81 -13.50 14.49
N GLY A 220 -27.47 -14.02 13.30
CA GLY A 220 -28.42 -14.25 12.20
C GLY A 220 -28.83 -13.01 11.38
N VAL A 221 -28.32 -11.82 11.68
CA VAL A 221 -28.59 -10.61 10.90
C VAL A 221 -27.53 -10.45 9.80
N SER A 222 -27.98 -10.29 8.54
CA SER A 222 -27.08 -10.06 7.42
C SER A 222 -26.66 -8.59 7.33
N LEU A 223 -25.51 -8.34 6.68
CA LEU A 223 -24.99 -6.98 6.44
C LEU A 223 -26.01 -6.13 5.62
N GLU A 224 -26.68 -6.76 4.65
CA GLU A 224 -27.69 -6.11 3.79
C GLU A 224 -28.89 -5.65 4.62
N ARG A 225 -29.33 -6.47 5.58
CA ARG A 225 -30.44 -6.12 6.49
C ARG A 225 -30.06 -4.96 7.41
N ALA A 226 -28.84 -4.96 7.95
CA ALA A 226 -28.32 -3.85 8.75
C ALA A 226 -28.26 -2.57 7.91
N ASN A 227 -27.76 -2.62 6.68
CA ASN A 227 -27.71 -1.47 5.78
C ASN A 227 -29.11 -0.95 5.38
N ALA A 228 -30.13 -1.82 5.32
CA ALA A 228 -31.50 -1.40 5.03
C ALA A 228 -32.16 -0.68 6.23
N GLU A 229 -31.72 -0.96 7.48
CA GLU A 229 -32.22 -0.30 8.68
C GLU A 229 -31.62 1.11 8.87
N LEU A 230 -30.34 1.31 8.56
CA LEU A 230 -29.59 2.54 8.85
C LEU A 230 -30.26 3.83 8.32
N PRO A 231 -30.84 3.92 7.11
CA PRO A 231 -31.52 5.13 6.65
C PRO A 231 -32.70 5.56 7.52
N ALA A 232 -33.45 4.59 8.07
CA ALA A 232 -34.58 4.88 8.96
C ALA A 232 -34.11 5.48 10.28
N LEU A 233 -32.98 4.95 10.84
CA LEU A 233 -32.34 5.50 12.03
C LEU A 233 -31.83 6.93 11.81
N VAL A 234 -31.15 7.16 10.67
CA VAL A 234 -30.70 8.52 10.29
C VAL A 234 -31.91 9.47 10.20
N GLY A 235 -33.01 9.04 9.59
CA GLY A 235 -34.26 9.82 9.53
C GLY A 235 -34.86 10.13 10.93
N GLN A 236 -34.72 9.21 11.87
CA GLN A 236 -35.12 9.44 13.28
C GLN A 236 -34.20 10.47 13.95
N PHE A 237 -32.86 10.28 13.87
CA PHE A 237 -31.90 11.23 14.45
C PHE A 237 -32.05 12.64 13.88
N ALA A 238 -32.36 12.76 12.58
CA ALA A 238 -32.60 14.05 11.95
C ALA A 238 -33.87 14.76 12.46
N ARG A 239 -34.87 14.03 12.94
CA ARG A 239 -36.05 14.60 13.59
C ARG A 239 -35.79 15.01 15.04
N GLU A 240 -34.99 14.23 15.75
CA GLU A 240 -34.62 14.46 17.15
C GLU A 240 -33.64 15.64 17.30
N HIS A 241 -32.68 15.74 16.34
CA HIS A 241 -31.61 16.75 16.35
C HIS A 241 -31.52 17.49 15.00
N PRO A 242 -32.52 18.25 14.57
CA PRO A 242 -32.56 18.88 13.25
C PRO A 242 -31.35 19.80 12.99
N GLU A 243 -30.81 20.44 14.02
CA GLU A 243 -29.65 21.31 13.97
C GLU A 243 -28.37 20.55 13.52
N ALA A 244 -28.24 19.26 13.84
CA ALA A 244 -27.10 18.43 13.44
C ALA A 244 -27.17 18.00 11.96
N TYR A 245 -28.37 18.06 11.37
CA TYR A 245 -28.66 17.62 10.00
C TYR A 245 -28.96 18.78 9.05
N THR A 246 -28.96 20.03 9.55
CA THR A 246 -29.08 21.23 8.72
C THR A 246 -27.95 21.23 7.69
N GLY A 247 -28.31 21.19 6.41
CA GLY A 247 -27.36 21.32 5.32
C GLY A 247 -27.04 20.06 4.53
N GLY A 248 -27.83 18.98 4.60
CA GLY A 248 -27.85 17.88 3.63
C GLY A 248 -27.86 16.47 4.19
N ALA A 249 -28.08 15.53 3.31
CA ALA A 249 -28.24 14.13 3.64
C ALA A 249 -26.99 13.57 4.30
N VAL A 250 -27.17 12.95 5.45
CA VAL A 250 -26.19 12.11 6.13
C VAL A 250 -26.53 10.68 5.77
N HIS A 251 -25.55 9.89 5.39
CA HIS A 251 -25.73 8.48 5.04
C HIS A 251 -24.85 7.62 5.94
N PHE A 252 -25.45 6.62 6.53
CA PHE A 252 -24.75 5.58 7.27
C PHE A 252 -24.63 4.34 6.40
N ALA A 253 -23.46 3.71 6.40
CA ALA A 253 -23.21 2.46 5.71
C ALA A 253 -22.38 1.54 6.59
N ALA A 254 -22.91 0.38 6.91
CA ALA A 254 -22.16 -0.67 7.59
C ALA A 254 -21.30 -1.45 6.58
N ARG A 255 -20.05 -1.71 6.93
CA ARG A 255 -19.10 -2.53 6.18
C ARG A 255 -18.42 -3.49 7.13
N ARG A 256 -18.15 -4.72 6.68
CA ARG A 256 -17.33 -5.62 7.49
C ARG A 256 -15.97 -4.97 7.77
N LEU A 257 -15.52 -5.05 9.00
CA LEU A 257 -14.27 -4.42 9.43
C LEU A 257 -13.09 -4.83 8.55
N HIS A 258 -12.97 -6.12 8.26
CA HIS A 258 -11.92 -6.66 7.40
C HIS A 258 -11.98 -6.11 5.96
N ASP A 259 -13.18 -5.98 5.39
CA ASP A 259 -13.38 -5.44 4.04
C ASP A 259 -13.03 -3.95 3.97
N ASP A 260 -13.39 -3.22 5.01
CA ASP A 260 -13.13 -1.78 5.11
C ASP A 260 -11.63 -1.48 5.27
N MET A 261 -10.92 -2.25 6.10
CA MET A 261 -9.46 -2.16 6.28
C MET A 261 -8.68 -2.40 4.98
N THR A 262 -9.14 -3.34 4.16
CA THR A 262 -8.40 -3.80 2.97
C THR A 262 -8.81 -3.11 1.68
N ARG A 263 -9.88 -2.30 1.71
CA ARG A 263 -10.48 -1.65 0.51
C ARG A 263 -9.47 -0.89 -0.33
N GLY A 264 -8.60 -0.12 0.31
CA GLY A 264 -7.57 0.67 -0.37
C GLY A 264 -6.47 -0.18 -1.03
N ALA A 265 -6.12 -1.31 -0.42
CA ALA A 265 -5.04 -2.17 -0.90
C ALA A 265 -5.50 -3.17 -1.98
N ARG A 266 -6.79 -3.54 -2.03
CA ARG A 266 -7.32 -4.56 -2.96
C ARG A 266 -6.96 -4.33 -4.44
N PRO A 267 -7.16 -3.12 -5.03
CA PRO A 267 -6.84 -2.90 -6.44
C PRO A 267 -5.35 -3.10 -6.74
N ALA A 268 -4.47 -2.63 -5.84
CA ALA A 268 -3.04 -2.77 -5.97
C ALA A 268 -2.61 -4.24 -5.89
N LEU A 269 -3.11 -4.98 -4.90
CA LEU A 269 -2.82 -6.40 -4.72
C LEU A 269 -3.31 -7.23 -5.92
N PHE A 270 -4.44 -6.87 -6.50
CA PHE A 270 -4.96 -7.53 -7.70
C PHE A 270 -4.05 -7.31 -8.92
N VAL A 271 -3.60 -6.07 -9.15
CA VAL A 271 -2.66 -5.75 -10.25
C VAL A 271 -1.33 -6.46 -10.06
N LEU A 272 -0.79 -6.47 -8.84
CA LEU A 272 0.44 -7.19 -8.51
C LEU A 272 0.31 -8.70 -8.75
N SER A 273 -0.87 -9.28 -8.44
CA SER A 273 -1.15 -10.70 -8.66
C SER A 273 -1.19 -11.05 -10.15
N ILE A 274 -1.77 -10.19 -10.96
CA ILE A 274 -1.76 -10.35 -12.42
C ILE A 274 -0.31 -10.29 -12.93
N ALA A 275 0.46 -9.30 -12.50
CA ALA A 275 1.84 -9.13 -12.96
C ALA A 275 2.71 -10.35 -12.61
N VAL A 276 2.60 -10.87 -11.39
CA VAL A 276 3.37 -12.06 -10.98
C VAL A 276 2.87 -13.34 -11.64
N GLY A 277 1.58 -13.44 -11.97
CA GLY A 277 1.04 -14.52 -12.79
C GLY A 277 1.66 -14.56 -14.19
N PHE A 278 1.90 -13.40 -14.80
CA PHE A 278 2.63 -13.32 -16.07
C PHE A 278 4.08 -13.79 -15.93
N VAL A 279 4.78 -13.44 -14.83
CA VAL A 279 6.15 -13.95 -14.57
C VAL A 279 6.17 -15.48 -14.54
N LEU A 280 5.18 -16.10 -13.88
CA LEU A 280 5.06 -17.56 -13.84
C LEU A 280 4.80 -18.16 -15.21
N LEU A 281 3.90 -17.58 -16.00
CA LEU A 281 3.61 -18.05 -17.35
C LEU A 281 4.86 -17.96 -18.25
N ILE A 282 5.64 -16.87 -18.17
CA ILE A 282 6.93 -16.74 -18.88
C ILE A 282 7.88 -17.86 -18.44
N ALA A 283 8.00 -18.10 -17.12
CA ALA A 283 8.83 -19.18 -16.60
C ALA A 283 8.41 -20.57 -17.15
N CYS A 284 7.09 -20.84 -17.19
CA CYS A 284 6.56 -22.09 -17.77
C CYS A 284 6.85 -22.22 -19.27
N VAL A 285 6.68 -21.13 -20.04
CA VAL A 285 6.98 -21.11 -21.49
C VAL A 285 8.47 -21.37 -21.73
N ASN A 286 9.36 -20.74 -20.96
CA ASN A 286 10.80 -20.92 -21.06
C ASN A 286 11.22 -22.36 -20.78
N VAL A 287 10.68 -22.94 -19.71
CA VAL A 287 10.97 -24.34 -19.38
C VAL A 287 10.41 -25.29 -20.43
N ALA A 288 9.21 -25.04 -20.96
CA ALA A 288 8.66 -25.82 -22.07
C ALA A 288 9.57 -25.74 -23.31
N ASN A 289 10.07 -24.55 -23.67
CA ASN A 289 11.01 -24.36 -24.77
C ASN A 289 12.33 -25.14 -24.53
N LEU A 290 12.90 -25.04 -23.33
CA LEU A 290 14.13 -25.77 -22.98
C LEU A 290 13.92 -27.29 -22.99
N MET A 291 12.75 -27.77 -22.52
CA MET A 291 12.39 -29.19 -22.57
C MET A 291 12.21 -29.69 -24.01
N LEU A 292 11.58 -28.91 -24.90
CA LEU A 292 11.44 -29.24 -26.32
C LEU A 292 12.83 -29.31 -27.02
N ALA A 293 13.71 -28.35 -26.74
CA ALA A 293 15.07 -28.33 -27.26
C ALA A 293 15.89 -29.58 -26.84
N ARG A 294 15.80 -29.91 -25.53
CA ARG A 294 16.46 -31.12 -24.98
C ARG A 294 15.86 -32.40 -25.54
N GLY A 295 14.54 -32.43 -25.73
CA GLY A 295 13.82 -33.58 -26.26
C GLY A 295 14.24 -33.93 -27.69
N SER A 296 14.45 -32.89 -28.51
CA SER A 296 14.93 -33.08 -29.89
C SER A 296 16.39 -33.61 -29.94
N ALA A 297 17.26 -33.20 -29.04
CA ALA A 297 18.63 -33.75 -28.92
C ALA A 297 18.63 -35.22 -28.47
N ARG A 298 17.59 -35.67 -27.76
CA ARG A 298 17.45 -37.07 -27.29
C ARG A 298 16.54 -37.92 -28.21
N ARG A 299 16.17 -37.42 -29.39
CA ARG A 299 15.21 -38.07 -30.29
C ARG A 299 15.67 -39.48 -30.66
N ARG A 300 16.93 -39.68 -31.03
CA ARG A 300 17.50 -41.03 -31.33
C ARG A 300 17.37 -42.00 -30.16
N GLU A 301 17.59 -41.52 -28.93
CA GLU A 301 17.42 -42.34 -27.73
C GLU A 301 15.95 -42.84 -27.58
N PHE A 302 14.98 -41.95 -27.78
CA PHE A 302 13.56 -42.32 -27.71
C PHE A 302 13.10 -43.22 -28.87
N GLU A 303 13.63 -43.03 -30.09
CA GLU A 303 13.39 -43.87 -31.27
C GLU A 303 13.92 -45.28 -31.01
N ILE A 304 15.14 -45.44 -30.48
CA ILE A 304 15.72 -46.75 -30.14
C ILE A 304 14.86 -47.45 -29.08
N ARG A 305 14.42 -46.74 -28.05
CA ARG A 305 13.56 -47.31 -27.00
C ARG A 305 12.21 -47.78 -27.55
N ARG A 306 11.63 -47.04 -28.49
CA ARG A 306 10.40 -47.46 -29.18
C ARG A 306 10.61 -48.70 -30.02
N ALA A 307 11.69 -48.78 -30.77
CA ALA A 307 12.07 -49.93 -31.54
C ALA A 307 12.25 -51.20 -30.65
N LEU A 308 12.67 -50.99 -29.38
CA LEU A 308 12.79 -52.02 -28.36
C LEU A 308 11.47 -52.27 -27.59
N GLY A 309 10.32 -51.74 -28.06
CA GLY A 309 9.01 -52.04 -27.50
C GLY A 309 8.53 -51.11 -26.35
N ALA A 310 9.15 -49.97 -26.12
CA ALA A 310 8.69 -49.02 -25.11
C ALA A 310 7.44 -48.29 -25.60
N GLY A 311 6.30 -48.49 -24.92
CA GLY A 311 5.06 -47.78 -25.21
C GLY A 311 5.15 -46.28 -24.88
N SER A 312 4.31 -45.46 -25.56
CA SER A 312 4.25 -44.01 -25.39
C SER A 312 4.03 -43.56 -23.95
N SER A 313 3.22 -44.31 -23.18
CA SER A 313 2.94 -44.03 -21.74
C SER A 313 4.21 -44.09 -20.88
N ARG A 314 5.14 -44.98 -21.21
CA ARG A 314 6.40 -45.11 -20.47
C ARG A 314 7.34 -43.92 -20.70
N ILE A 315 7.36 -43.38 -21.92
CA ILE A 315 8.12 -42.18 -22.28
C ILE A 315 7.51 -40.94 -21.58
N ILE A 316 6.17 -40.80 -21.66
CA ILE A 316 5.48 -39.71 -20.97
C ILE A 316 5.75 -39.73 -19.45
N ARG A 317 5.61 -40.87 -18.81
CA ARG A 317 5.91 -41.03 -17.39
C ARG A 317 7.34 -40.69 -17.03
N GLN A 318 8.30 -41.03 -17.87
CA GLN A 318 9.71 -40.68 -17.66
C GLN A 318 9.89 -39.14 -17.70
N ILE A 319 9.39 -38.47 -18.74
CA ILE A 319 9.52 -37.02 -18.91
C ILE A 319 8.80 -36.27 -17.76
N LEU A 320 7.60 -36.72 -17.37
CA LEU A 320 6.87 -36.14 -16.25
C LEU A 320 7.60 -36.35 -14.92
N THR A 321 8.29 -37.49 -14.73
CA THR A 321 9.12 -37.73 -13.53
C THR A 321 10.33 -36.78 -13.48
N GLU A 322 11.00 -36.56 -14.63
CA GLU A 322 12.10 -35.58 -14.73
C GLU A 322 11.60 -34.18 -14.42
N SER A 323 10.44 -33.78 -14.98
CA SER A 323 9.79 -32.47 -14.73
C SER A 323 9.35 -32.30 -13.27
N LEU A 324 8.81 -33.35 -12.65
CA LEU A 324 8.37 -33.32 -11.24
C LEU A 324 9.55 -33.13 -10.27
N LEU A 325 10.69 -33.76 -10.54
CA LEU A 325 11.90 -33.55 -9.76
C LEU A 325 12.42 -32.11 -9.87
N LEU A 326 12.41 -31.56 -11.09
CA LEU A 326 12.80 -30.18 -11.33
C LEU A 326 11.81 -29.20 -10.65
N GLY A 327 10.51 -29.45 -10.77
CA GLY A 327 9.46 -28.66 -10.12
C GLY A 327 9.56 -28.69 -8.58
N GLY A 328 9.81 -29.87 -8.00
CA GLY A 328 10.00 -30.02 -6.55
C GLY A 328 11.24 -29.28 -6.03
N ALA A 329 12.38 -29.38 -6.72
CA ALA A 329 13.58 -28.63 -6.37
C ALA A 329 13.36 -27.11 -6.51
N SER A 330 12.67 -26.69 -7.57
CA SER A 330 12.31 -25.29 -7.79
C SER A 330 11.36 -24.76 -6.74
N ALA A 331 10.39 -25.58 -6.27
CA ALA A 331 9.47 -25.19 -5.21
C ALA A 331 10.19 -25.01 -3.87
N ALA A 332 11.15 -25.87 -3.53
CA ALA A 332 11.95 -25.71 -2.32
C ALA A 332 12.74 -24.39 -2.30
N ILE A 333 13.43 -24.08 -3.42
CA ILE A 333 14.17 -22.82 -3.55
C ILE A 333 13.19 -21.64 -3.63
N GLY A 334 12.08 -21.77 -4.35
CA GLY A 334 11.03 -20.75 -4.44
C GLY A 334 10.41 -20.42 -3.07
N LEU A 335 10.26 -21.43 -2.21
CA LEU A 335 9.78 -21.25 -0.84
C LEU A 335 10.77 -20.44 0.01
N LEU A 336 12.08 -20.70 -0.15
CA LEU A 336 13.12 -19.89 0.50
C LEU A 336 13.10 -18.44 -0.01
N CYS A 337 13.00 -18.25 -1.32
CA CYS A 337 12.87 -16.90 -1.92
C CYS A 337 11.64 -16.18 -1.40
N ALA A 338 10.50 -16.88 -1.28
CA ALA A 338 9.26 -16.33 -0.76
C ALA A 338 9.39 -15.89 0.70
N ARG A 339 10.07 -16.69 1.53
CA ARG A 339 10.35 -16.34 2.93
C ARG A 339 11.12 -15.03 3.02
N PHE A 340 12.25 -14.90 2.32
CA PHE A 340 13.04 -13.66 2.30
C PHE A 340 12.24 -12.49 1.71
N GLY A 341 11.44 -12.73 0.67
CA GLY A 341 10.56 -11.72 0.09
C GLY A 341 9.52 -11.19 1.08
N LEU A 342 8.86 -12.07 1.82
CA LEU A 342 7.88 -11.69 2.85
C LEU A 342 8.55 -10.96 4.02
N GLU A 343 9.72 -11.43 4.50
CA GLU A 343 10.49 -10.76 5.56
C GLU A 343 10.96 -9.36 5.13
N ALA A 344 11.42 -9.20 3.88
CA ALA A 344 11.82 -7.91 3.33
C ALA A 344 10.63 -6.94 3.22
N ILE A 345 9.46 -7.43 2.80
CA ILE A 345 8.23 -6.63 2.73
C ILE A 345 7.79 -6.24 4.16
N ALA A 346 7.78 -7.17 5.09
CA ALA A 346 7.42 -6.90 6.48
C ALA A 346 8.34 -5.88 7.15
N GLY A 347 9.65 -5.89 6.84
CA GLY A 347 10.62 -4.96 7.41
C GLY A 347 10.57 -3.53 6.88
N GLN A 348 10.08 -3.33 5.65
CA GLN A 348 10.07 -2.00 5.01
C GLN A 348 8.80 -1.18 5.24
N SER A 349 7.72 -1.80 5.69
CA SER A 349 6.37 -1.27 5.50
C SER A 349 5.61 -0.97 6.79
N ALA A 350 6.26 -0.52 7.84
CA ALA A 350 5.60 -0.32 9.15
C ALA A 350 4.27 0.47 9.13
N SER A 351 3.95 1.20 8.06
CA SER A 351 2.75 2.04 8.00
C SER A 351 1.82 1.83 6.80
N HIS A 352 2.19 1.02 5.79
CA HIS A 352 1.50 1.05 4.49
C HIS A 352 0.72 -0.21 4.10
N ILE A 353 0.96 -1.35 4.76
CA ILE A 353 0.23 -2.59 4.49
C ILE A 353 -0.68 -2.93 5.66
N PRO A 354 -2.01 -2.98 5.45
CA PRO A 354 -2.91 -3.46 6.48
C PRO A 354 -2.54 -4.87 6.94
N LEU A 355 -2.62 -5.12 8.26
CA LEU A 355 -2.35 -6.44 8.84
C LEU A 355 -0.90 -6.95 8.66
N GLN A 356 0.07 -6.04 8.62
CA GLN A 356 1.49 -6.34 8.43
C GLN A 356 2.04 -7.35 9.44
N SER A 357 1.66 -7.25 10.71
CA SER A 357 2.05 -8.18 11.78
C SER A 357 1.64 -9.64 11.52
N ARG A 358 0.79 -9.87 10.51
CA ARG A 358 0.25 -11.19 10.14
C ARG A 358 0.90 -11.80 8.90
N ILE A 359 1.84 -11.10 8.28
CA ILE A 359 2.59 -11.60 7.12
C ILE A 359 3.53 -12.71 7.60
N GLY A 360 3.41 -13.90 7.02
CA GLY A 360 4.25 -15.04 7.40
C GLY A 360 4.00 -16.29 6.55
N MET A 361 4.85 -17.30 6.80
CA MET A 361 4.77 -18.62 6.15
C MET A 361 3.90 -19.54 6.98
N ASP A 362 2.68 -19.79 6.56
CA ASP A 362 1.75 -20.72 7.20
C ASP A 362 1.42 -21.93 6.30
N ALA A 363 0.68 -22.90 6.83
CA ALA A 363 0.34 -24.13 6.12
C ALA A 363 -0.34 -23.90 4.74
N PRO A 364 -1.28 -22.96 4.56
CA PRO A 364 -1.84 -22.65 3.24
C PRO A 364 -0.83 -22.11 2.23
N VAL A 365 0.18 -21.34 2.67
CA VAL A 365 1.27 -20.89 1.79
C VAL A 365 2.10 -22.10 1.34
N MET A 366 2.38 -23.05 2.24
CA MET A 366 3.09 -24.29 1.91
C MET A 366 2.27 -25.18 0.94
N LEU A 367 0.95 -25.30 1.17
CA LEU A 367 0.07 -26.03 0.25
C LEU A 367 -0.02 -25.36 -1.12
N SER A 368 -0.06 -24.03 -1.18
CA SER A 368 -0.04 -23.32 -2.45
C SER A 368 1.28 -23.50 -3.20
N ALA A 369 2.42 -23.63 -2.50
CA ALA A 369 3.70 -23.97 -3.10
C ALA A 369 3.67 -25.34 -3.77
N LEU A 370 3.11 -26.34 -3.11
CA LEU A 370 2.94 -27.67 -3.67
C LEU A 370 2.01 -27.65 -4.89
N ALA A 371 0.85 -27.01 -4.78
CA ALA A 371 -0.12 -26.89 -5.88
C ALA A 371 0.50 -26.17 -7.09
N LEU A 372 1.18 -25.06 -6.85
CA LEU A 372 1.85 -24.27 -7.89
C LEU A 372 2.96 -25.06 -8.56
N SER A 373 3.75 -25.84 -7.80
CA SER A 373 4.78 -26.73 -8.35
C SER A 373 4.19 -27.81 -9.25
N ILE A 374 3.07 -28.42 -8.88
CA ILE A 374 2.37 -29.40 -9.71
C ILE A 374 1.84 -28.75 -11.00
N VAL A 375 1.16 -27.61 -10.88
CA VAL A 375 0.60 -26.87 -12.03
C VAL A 375 1.70 -26.44 -12.99
N THR A 376 2.78 -25.86 -12.52
CA THR A 376 3.90 -25.42 -13.36
C THR A 376 4.59 -26.59 -14.05
N THR A 377 4.76 -27.71 -13.34
CA THR A 377 5.32 -28.96 -13.89
C THR A 377 4.41 -29.51 -15.00
N MET A 378 3.09 -29.51 -14.79
CA MET A 378 2.15 -29.95 -15.81
C MET A 378 2.16 -29.04 -17.04
N LEU A 379 2.10 -27.72 -16.84
CA LEU A 379 2.11 -26.74 -17.95
C LEU A 379 3.42 -26.83 -18.78
N SER A 380 4.58 -26.96 -18.11
CA SER A 380 5.88 -26.98 -18.78
C SER A 380 6.30 -28.35 -19.31
N GLY A 381 5.81 -29.46 -18.71
CA GLY A 381 6.23 -30.81 -19.01
C GLY A 381 5.27 -31.60 -19.91
N LEU A 382 3.95 -31.37 -19.82
CA LEU A 382 2.94 -32.19 -20.51
C LEU A 382 2.98 -32.00 -22.03
N LEU A 383 3.08 -30.76 -22.52
CA LEU A 383 3.10 -30.43 -23.93
C LEU A 383 4.33 -31.03 -24.65
N PRO A 384 5.57 -30.89 -24.11
CA PRO A 384 6.74 -31.62 -24.64
C PRO A 384 6.56 -33.13 -24.58
N ALA A 385 6.07 -33.68 -23.46
CA ALA A 385 5.90 -35.10 -23.24
C ALA A 385 4.94 -35.73 -24.28
N TRP A 386 3.78 -35.09 -24.51
CA TRP A 386 2.77 -35.54 -25.47
C TRP A 386 3.30 -35.55 -26.91
N ARG A 387 4.05 -34.49 -27.32
CA ARG A 387 4.63 -34.40 -28.65
C ARG A 387 5.74 -35.43 -28.89
N MET A 388 6.58 -35.67 -27.87
CA MET A 388 7.64 -36.67 -27.98
C MET A 388 7.08 -38.10 -27.99
N ALA A 389 5.93 -38.34 -27.42
CA ALA A 389 5.23 -39.61 -27.40
C ALA A 389 4.34 -39.87 -28.64
N GLY A 390 3.90 -38.83 -29.38
CA GLY A 390 2.88 -38.88 -30.42
C GLY A 390 3.40 -39.14 -31.86
N GLY A 391 4.70 -39.38 -32.10
CA GLY A 391 5.20 -39.69 -33.43
C GLY A 391 4.67 -41.04 -33.94
N SER A 392 3.76 -41.04 -34.93
CA SER A 392 3.21 -42.26 -35.53
C SER A 392 4.27 -43.10 -36.26
N ALA A 393 4.24 -44.40 -36.08
CA ALA A 393 5.11 -45.39 -36.77
C ALA A 393 5.00 -45.31 -38.29
N ASP A 394 3.87 -44.81 -38.82
CA ASP A 394 3.61 -44.69 -40.27
C ASP A 394 4.50 -43.64 -40.97
N HIS A 395 5.04 -42.64 -40.25
CA HIS A 395 6.00 -41.71 -40.85
C HIS A 395 7.42 -42.28 -41.00
N MET A 396 7.74 -43.40 -40.38
CA MET A 396 9.05 -44.06 -40.53
C MET A 396 9.26 -44.75 -41.89
N LEU A 397 8.18 -45.17 -42.53
CA LEU A 397 8.26 -45.91 -43.79
C LEU A 397 8.31 -45.02 -45.05
N HIS A 398 7.98 -43.76 -44.95
CA HIS A 398 7.88 -42.80 -46.04
C HIS A 398 8.84 -41.59 -45.97
N ALA A 399 9.67 -41.49 -44.90
CA ALA A 399 10.60 -40.39 -44.75
C ALA A 399 11.92 -40.70 -45.50
N GLY A 400 11.94 -40.36 -46.76
CA GLY A 400 13.19 -40.25 -47.56
C GLY A 400 14.06 -39.13 -46.98
N ARG A 401 15.32 -39.41 -46.78
CA ARG A 401 16.60 -38.71 -46.50
C ARG A 401 16.67 -37.20 -46.22
N THR A 402 15.58 -36.36 -46.16
CA THR A 402 15.69 -34.89 -46.15
C THR A 402 14.63 -34.14 -45.34
N GLU A 403 13.91 -34.73 -44.37
CA GLU A 403 13.00 -33.93 -43.57
C GLU A 403 13.66 -33.37 -42.30
N THR A 404 14.13 -32.12 -42.42
CA THR A 404 14.19 -31.14 -41.33
C THR A 404 12.90 -31.17 -40.49
N MET A 405 13.01 -31.02 -39.18
CA MET A 405 11.91 -30.99 -38.19
C MET A 405 10.59 -30.55 -38.81
N GLY A 406 9.52 -31.34 -38.59
CA GLY A 406 8.21 -31.12 -39.17
C GLY A 406 7.73 -29.66 -38.92
N ALA A 407 7.12 -29.09 -39.96
CA ALA A 407 6.61 -27.69 -39.94
C ALA A 407 5.83 -27.31 -38.65
N GLY A 408 5.17 -28.31 -38.05
CA GLY A 408 4.44 -28.15 -36.80
C GLY A 408 5.28 -27.85 -35.55
N ALA A 409 6.52 -28.34 -35.46
CA ALA A 409 7.38 -28.03 -34.28
C ALA A 409 7.93 -26.60 -34.35
N ARG A 410 8.30 -26.16 -35.55
CA ARG A 410 8.74 -24.77 -35.79
C ARG A 410 7.60 -23.77 -35.54
N LYS A 411 6.37 -24.10 -35.95
CA LYS A 411 5.18 -23.25 -35.68
C LYS A 411 4.93 -23.08 -34.19
N LEU A 412 5.01 -24.15 -33.40
CA LEU A 412 4.85 -24.07 -31.93
C LEU A 412 5.91 -23.19 -31.29
N GLN A 413 7.17 -23.37 -31.63
CA GLN A 413 8.25 -22.56 -31.04
C GLN A 413 8.07 -21.07 -31.35
N ARG A 414 7.65 -20.71 -32.58
CA ARG A 414 7.31 -19.33 -32.93
C ARG A 414 6.15 -18.80 -32.09
N ILE A 415 5.09 -19.62 -31.89
CA ILE A 415 3.97 -19.24 -31.00
C ILE A 415 4.44 -19.00 -29.58
N LEU A 416 5.32 -19.87 -29.04
CA LEU A 416 5.84 -19.71 -27.68
C LEU A 416 6.71 -18.45 -27.55
N VAL A 417 7.53 -18.11 -28.56
CA VAL A 417 8.30 -16.85 -28.60
C VAL A 417 7.37 -15.63 -28.62
N VAL A 418 6.35 -15.64 -29.46
CA VAL A 418 5.36 -14.56 -29.53
C VAL A 418 4.62 -14.42 -28.20
N ALA A 419 4.23 -15.53 -27.58
CA ALA A 419 3.58 -15.53 -26.27
C ALA A 419 4.50 -14.97 -25.17
N GLU A 420 5.77 -15.35 -25.18
CA GLU A 420 6.79 -14.88 -24.23
C GLU A 420 6.99 -13.35 -24.30
N ILE A 421 7.12 -12.82 -25.52
CA ILE A 421 7.21 -11.37 -25.76
C ILE A 421 5.93 -10.69 -25.31
N ALA A 422 4.77 -11.20 -25.67
CA ALA A 422 3.49 -10.62 -25.29
C ALA A 422 3.30 -10.60 -23.77
N LEU A 423 3.62 -11.68 -23.07
CA LEU A 423 3.52 -11.81 -21.62
C LEU A 423 4.51 -10.89 -20.90
N SER A 424 5.71 -10.64 -21.46
CA SER A 424 6.70 -9.75 -20.83
C SER A 424 6.33 -8.26 -20.93
N ILE A 425 5.61 -7.86 -21.98
CA ILE A 425 5.21 -6.48 -22.21
C ILE A 425 4.22 -6.00 -21.12
N VAL A 426 3.33 -6.87 -20.65
CA VAL A 426 2.28 -6.44 -19.68
C VAL A 426 2.88 -5.99 -18.34
N PRO A 427 3.70 -6.79 -17.61
CA PRO A 427 4.31 -6.34 -16.36
C PRO A 427 5.22 -5.12 -16.57
N LEU A 428 5.94 -5.07 -17.68
CA LEU A 428 6.85 -3.97 -18.01
C LEU A 428 6.09 -2.67 -18.28
N ALA A 429 4.96 -2.74 -18.99
CA ALA A 429 4.07 -1.60 -19.21
C ALA A 429 3.44 -1.12 -17.89
N CYS A 430 2.97 -2.03 -17.05
CA CYS A 430 2.45 -1.70 -15.72
C CYS A 430 3.51 -0.96 -14.86
N ALA A 431 4.75 -1.48 -14.85
CA ALA A 431 5.85 -0.85 -14.13
C ALA A 431 6.23 0.53 -14.72
N GLY A 432 6.27 0.66 -16.04
CA GLY A 432 6.55 1.93 -16.74
C GLY A 432 5.48 3.00 -16.49
N LEU A 433 4.20 2.63 -16.57
CA LEU A 433 3.09 3.53 -16.25
C LEU A 433 3.12 3.96 -14.77
N MET A 434 3.44 3.02 -13.87
CA MET A 434 3.53 3.31 -12.43
C MET A 434 4.74 4.19 -12.11
N LEU A 435 5.87 3.96 -12.78
CA LEU A 435 7.06 4.83 -12.65
C LEU A 435 6.72 6.27 -13.06
N ARG A 436 6.06 6.45 -14.20
CA ARG A 436 5.64 7.77 -14.67
C ARG A 436 4.64 8.42 -13.70
N SER A 437 3.68 7.64 -13.21
CA SER A 437 2.72 8.07 -12.20
C SER A 437 3.42 8.52 -10.91
N PHE A 438 4.42 7.78 -10.45
CA PHE A 438 5.20 8.12 -9.27
C PHE A 438 6.04 9.41 -9.47
N VAL A 439 6.68 9.56 -10.64
CA VAL A 439 7.43 10.79 -10.99
C VAL A 439 6.49 11.99 -11.02
N ASN A 440 5.31 11.88 -11.63
CA ASN A 440 4.31 12.94 -11.64
C ASN A 440 3.86 13.30 -10.22
N LEU A 441 3.59 12.28 -9.38
CA LEU A 441 3.17 12.48 -8.00
C LEU A 441 4.25 13.16 -7.16
N ARG A 442 5.51 12.73 -7.30
CA ARG A 442 6.66 13.32 -6.62
C ARG A 442 6.92 14.78 -7.02
N ASN A 443 6.67 15.11 -8.27
CA ASN A 443 6.87 16.44 -8.83
C ASN A 443 5.62 17.34 -8.74
N SER A 444 4.53 16.83 -8.12
CA SER A 444 3.30 17.62 -7.95
C SER A 444 3.56 18.83 -7.06
N PRO A 445 3.03 20.00 -7.40
CA PRO A 445 3.15 21.18 -6.56
C PRO A 445 2.39 20.95 -5.25
N LEU A 446 3.10 20.99 -4.14
CA LEU A 446 2.51 20.78 -2.80
C LEU A 446 1.80 22.03 -2.28
N GLY A 447 2.17 23.22 -2.79
CA GLY A 447 1.72 24.51 -2.25
C GLY A 447 2.51 24.96 -1.01
N PHE A 448 3.44 24.12 -0.53
CA PHE A 448 4.37 24.42 0.56
C PHE A 448 5.73 23.76 0.29
N ASN A 449 6.79 24.22 0.98
CA ASN A 449 8.15 23.69 0.86
C ASN A 449 8.55 22.93 2.14
N PRO A 450 8.68 21.61 2.10
CA PRO A 450 9.07 20.81 3.26
C PRO A 450 10.59 20.82 3.52
N ALA A 451 11.38 21.41 2.61
CA ALA A 451 12.83 21.39 2.73
C ALA A 451 13.32 22.25 3.90
N SER A 452 14.33 21.77 4.63
CA SER A 452 14.91 22.47 5.78
C SER A 452 13.90 22.81 6.90
N VAL A 453 12.81 22.06 6.99
CA VAL A 453 11.80 22.19 8.04
C VAL A 453 11.80 20.92 8.90
N VAL A 454 12.04 21.11 10.20
CA VAL A 454 11.87 20.08 11.24
C VAL A 454 10.56 20.33 11.96
N THR A 455 9.84 19.25 12.25
CA THR A 455 8.59 19.29 13.01
C THR A 455 8.75 18.54 14.32
N ALA A 456 7.99 18.96 15.34
CA ALA A 456 7.91 18.28 16.62
C ALA A 456 6.51 18.46 17.18
N LEU A 457 5.91 17.45 17.78
CA LEU A 457 4.64 17.57 18.48
C LEU A 457 4.89 18.06 19.91
N ALA A 458 4.27 19.16 20.28
CA ALA A 458 4.28 19.73 21.61
C ALA A 458 2.90 19.56 22.24
N PRO A 459 2.76 18.77 23.31
CA PRO A 459 1.49 18.59 23.99
C PRO A 459 1.03 19.89 24.68
N VAL A 460 -0.30 20.12 24.71
CA VAL A 460 -0.91 21.26 25.41
C VAL A 460 -1.96 20.71 26.37
N ASP A 461 -1.77 20.98 27.66
CA ASP A 461 -2.69 20.50 28.70
C ASP A 461 -3.86 21.46 28.95
N PHE A 462 -5.06 21.00 28.60
CA PHE A 462 -6.30 21.78 28.83
C PHE A 462 -6.69 21.89 30.31
N GLN A 463 -6.29 20.92 31.13
CA GLN A 463 -6.59 20.95 32.57
C GLN A 463 -5.70 21.92 33.32
N GLN A 464 -4.42 21.91 32.95
CA GLN A 464 -3.44 22.82 33.54
C GLN A 464 -3.60 24.25 33.01
N TYR A 465 -3.95 24.40 31.73
CA TYR A 465 -4.12 25.70 31.07
C TYR A 465 -5.55 25.84 30.50
N PRO A 466 -6.58 26.03 31.38
CA PRO A 466 -7.97 26.03 30.94
C PRO A 466 -8.33 27.22 30.05
N LYS A 467 -7.65 28.37 30.23
CA LYS A 467 -7.93 29.60 29.48
C LYS A 467 -7.08 29.66 28.19
N THR A 468 -7.68 30.13 27.10
CA THR A 468 -7.04 30.29 25.79
C THR A 468 -5.78 31.17 25.88
N GLY A 469 -5.82 32.28 26.60
CA GLY A 469 -4.66 33.15 26.79
C GLY A 469 -3.47 32.47 27.51
N GLN A 470 -3.73 31.55 28.45
CA GLN A 470 -2.67 30.78 29.12
C GLN A 470 -1.97 29.84 28.16
N ARG A 471 -2.73 29.12 27.33
CA ARG A 471 -2.21 28.23 26.29
C ARG A 471 -1.38 28.99 25.26
N TRP A 472 -1.86 30.18 24.86
CA TRP A 472 -1.10 31.05 23.99
C TRP A 472 0.22 31.53 24.61
N ALA A 473 0.22 31.90 25.90
CA ALA A 473 1.43 32.27 26.62
C ALA A 473 2.43 31.12 26.69
N LEU A 474 1.96 29.90 26.99
CA LEU A 474 2.78 28.69 26.97
C LEU A 474 3.40 28.45 25.60
N LEU A 475 2.56 28.42 24.51
CA LEU A 475 3.06 28.17 23.15
C LEU A 475 4.08 29.22 22.72
N ARG A 476 3.88 30.49 23.10
CA ARG A 476 4.83 31.54 22.81
C ARG A 476 6.16 31.34 23.55
N ASP A 477 6.15 30.96 24.84
CA ASP A 477 7.37 30.65 25.59
C ASP A 477 8.13 29.47 24.98
N VAL A 478 7.42 28.41 24.59
CA VAL A 478 8.00 27.28 23.83
C VAL A 478 8.67 27.75 22.53
N LEU A 479 7.97 28.56 21.73
CA LEU A 479 8.48 29.04 20.45
C LEU A 479 9.69 29.98 20.65
N ASP A 480 9.69 30.82 21.66
CA ASP A 480 10.80 31.72 21.94
C ASP A 480 12.07 30.94 22.37
N ARG A 481 11.90 29.90 23.21
CA ARG A 481 12.99 28.99 23.58
C ARG A 481 13.55 28.21 22.39
N VAL A 482 12.65 27.70 21.52
CA VAL A 482 13.06 26.99 20.31
C VAL A 482 13.77 27.92 19.33
N ARG A 483 13.33 29.18 19.19
CA ARG A 483 14.02 30.18 18.35
C ARG A 483 15.42 30.54 18.85
N ALA A 484 15.64 30.42 20.16
CA ALA A 484 16.96 30.65 20.77
C ALA A 484 17.95 29.49 20.55
N LEU A 485 17.51 28.34 20.05
CA LEU A 485 18.41 27.20 19.82
C LEU A 485 19.37 27.48 18.65
N PRO A 486 20.66 27.10 18.78
CA PRO A 486 21.63 27.24 17.70
C PRO A 486 21.18 26.55 16.40
N GLY A 487 21.24 27.25 15.28
CA GLY A 487 20.86 26.73 13.96
C GLY A 487 19.39 26.87 13.61
N VAL A 488 18.53 27.34 14.51
CA VAL A 488 17.15 27.69 14.21
C VAL A 488 17.08 29.07 13.55
N ARG A 489 16.46 29.15 12.38
CA ARG A 489 16.25 30.41 11.64
C ARG A 489 14.90 31.04 11.95
N ALA A 490 13.88 30.21 12.08
CA ALA A 490 12.53 30.63 12.44
C ALA A 490 11.76 29.44 13.05
N ALA A 491 10.80 29.74 13.92
CA ALA A 491 9.89 28.73 14.47
C ALA A 491 8.48 29.31 14.57
N SER A 492 7.49 28.47 14.25
CA SER A 492 6.07 28.72 14.43
C SER A 492 5.36 27.39 14.76
N ALA A 493 4.03 27.35 14.76
CA ALA A 493 3.28 26.14 14.98
C ALA A 493 2.01 26.09 14.13
N ALA A 494 1.56 24.89 13.81
CA ALA A 494 0.30 24.64 13.11
C ALA A 494 -0.26 23.27 13.51
N ASN A 495 -1.58 23.07 13.35
CA ASN A 495 -2.22 21.76 13.57
C ASN A 495 -3.56 21.67 12.81
N PRO A 496 -3.81 20.56 12.08
CA PRO A 496 -2.81 19.55 11.70
C PRO A 496 -1.83 20.10 10.63
N LEU A 497 -0.68 19.47 10.52
CA LEU A 497 0.24 19.78 9.41
C LEU A 497 -0.31 19.23 8.09
N PRO A 498 0.03 19.85 6.95
CA PRO A 498 -0.28 19.26 5.66
C PRO A 498 0.26 17.83 5.56
N LEU A 499 -0.56 16.93 5.01
CA LEU A 499 -0.28 15.50 4.84
C LEU A 499 -0.14 14.69 6.15
N ALA A 500 -0.29 15.32 7.32
CA ALA A 500 -0.37 14.60 8.59
C ALA A 500 -1.74 13.95 8.77
N ALA A 501 -1.83 12.95 9.64
CA ALA A 501 -3.09 12.37 10.08
C ALA A 501 -3.94 13.40 10.86
N GLY A 502 -5.24 13.11 11.08
CA GLY A 502 -6.12 13.95 11.89
C GLY A 502 -6.63 15.22 11.19
N GLN A 503 -6.62 15.25 9.84
CA GLN A 503 -7.17 16.37 9.08
C GLN A 503 -8.64 16.62 9.44
N GLN A 504 -8.97 17.84 9.81
CA GLN A 504 -10.31 18.22 10.22
C GLN A 504 -11.05 18.92 9.08
N THR A 505 -12.18 18.35 8.67
CA THR A 505 -13.04 18.97 7.65
C THR A 505 -14.23 19.67 8.31
N ARG A 506 -14.54 20.88 7.85
CA ARG A 506 -15.65 21.69 8.33
C ARG A 506 -16.57 22.08 7.17
N ARG A 507 -17.84 22.30 7.50
CA ARG A 507 -18.78 22.94 6.59
C ARG A 507 -18.54 24.43 6.65
N VAL A 508 -18.39 25.03 5.47
CA VAL A 508 -18.19 26.48 5.35
C VAL A 508 -19.09 27.05 4.27
N GLY A 509 -19.46 28.31 4.43
CA GLY A 509 -20.32 29.00 3.46
C GLY A 509 -20.12 30.50 3.54
N ARG A 510 -20.90 31.22 2.76
CA ARG A 510 -20.90 32.68 2.78
C ARG A 510 -21.82 33.18 3.89
N ALA A 511 -21.40 34.18 4.68
CA ALA A 511 -22.21 34.77 5.72
C ALA A 511 -23.41 35.56 5.15
N ASP A 512 -23.25 36.14 3.96
CA ASP A 512 -24.28 36.89 3.22
C ASP A 512 -25.29 35.99 2.49
N GLN A 513 -25.08 34.67 2.46
CA GLN A 513 -25.98 33.67 1.85
C GLN A 513 -26.16 32.45 2.77
N PRO A 514 -26.79 32.59 3.92
CA PRO A 514 -26.91 31.54 4.93
C PRO A 514 -27.66 30.29 4.45
N ASP A 515 -28.60 30.49 3.49
CA ASP A 515 -29.42 29.42 2.93
C ASP A 515 -28.71 28.67 1.78
N ALA A 516 -27.58 29.20 1.27
CA ALA A 516 -26.82 28.52 0.25
C ALA A 516 -26.18 27.24 0.82
N PRO A 517 -26.12 26.16 0.02
CA PRO A 517 -25.55 24.91 0.49
C PRO A 517 -24.06 25.11 0.88
N PRO A 518 -23.71 24.79 2.15
CA PRO A 518 -22.32 24.89 2.60
C PRO A 518 -21.45 23.88 1.84
N ILE A 519 -20.18 24.25 1.63
CA ILE A 519 -19.17 23.39 1.07
C ILE A 519 -18.27 22.86 2.19
N LEU A 520 -17.53 21.80 1.88
CA LEU A 520 -16.56 21.24 2.79
C LEU A 520 -15.18 21.80 2.52
N ALA A 521 -14.50 22.23 3.58
CA ALA A 521 -13.14 22.70 3.55
C ALA A 521 -12.34 22.13 4.72
N THR A 522 -11.07 21.83 4.48
CA THR A 522 -10.16 21.37 5.52
C THR A 522 -9.72 22.56 6.37
N GLN A 523 -9.84 22.41 7.68
CA GLN A 523 -9.42 23.42 8.66
C GLN A 523 -8.02 23.15 9.16
N GLN A 524 -7.19 24.18 9.23
CA GLN A 524 -5.89 24.16 9.89
C GLN A 524 -5.82 25.32 10.89
N ILE A 525 -5.21 25.08 12.03
CA ILE A 525 -4.81 26.13 12.98
C ILE A 525 -3.39 26.53 12.59
N ALA A 526 -3.12 27.80 12.43
CA ALA A 526 -1.79 28.30 12.10
C ALA A 526 -1.43 29.52 12.96
N ILE A 527 -0.22 29.50 13.49
CA ILE A 527 0.32 30.62 14.26
C ILE A 527 1.03 31.63 13.32
N PRO A 528 1.07 32.91 13.63
CA PRO A 528 1.77 33.91 12.82
C PRO A 528 3.17 33.48 12.42
N GLY A 529 3.52 33.69 11.14
CA GLY A 529 4.82 33.31 10.57
C GLY A 529 4.89 31.87 10.02
N TYR A 530 3.85 31.06 10.19
CA TYR A 530 3.80 29.71 9.64
C TYR A 530 3.97 29.69 8.12
N LEU A 531 3.23 30.55 7.39
CA LEU A 531 3.29 30.61 5.92
C LEU A 531 4.70 30.89 5.41
N GLY A 532 5.43 31.78 6.08
CA GLY A 532 6.82 32.12 5.72
C GLY A 532 7.82 30.99 6.01
N ILE A 533 7.57 30.14 7.00
CA ILE A 533 8.43 29.00 7.31
C ILE A 533 8.30 27.90 6.25
N VAL A 534 7.07 27.60 5.87
CA VAL A 534 6.76 26.56 4.86
C VAL A 534 6.74 27.11 3.42
N ASP A 535 7.13 28.37 3.23
CA ASP A 535 7.15 29.04 1.93
C ASP A 535 5.81 28.95 1.15
N THR A 536 4.67 28.93 1.87
CA THR A 536 3.35 28.97 1.23
C THR A 536 3.09 30.34 0.67
N ARG A 537 2.87 30.43 -0.65
CA ARG A 537 2.71 31.72 -1.32
C ARG A 537 1.36 32.36 -1.01
N LEU A 538 1.38 33.56 -0.42
CA LEU A 538 0.22 34.43 -0.32
C LEU A 538 -0.06 35.07 -1.68
N ARG A 539 -1.30 34.97 -2.16
CA ARG A 539 -1.77 35.56 -3.43
C ARG A 539 -2.32 36.96 -3.23
N GLU A 540 -3.16 37.09 -2.20
CA GLU A 540 -3.83 38.36 -1.87
C GLU A 540 -3.90 38.55 -0.36
N GLY A 541 -3.99 39.80 0.09
CA GLY A 541 -4.16 40.10 1.51
C GLY A 541 -2.89 39.99 2.34
N ARG A 542 -3.01 39.55 3.58
CA ARG A 542 -1.93 39.46 4.57
C ARG A 542 -1.93 38.15 5.37
N ASP A 543 -0.79 37.84 5.96
CA ASP A 543 -0.66 36.76 6.96
C ASP A 543 -1.29 37.15 8.31
N PHE A 544 -1.47 36.18 9.19
CA PHE A 544 -1.88 36.44 10.57
C PHE A 544 -0.83 37.23 11.31
N THR A 545 -1.29 38.10 12.22
CA THR A 545 -0.41 38.88 13.10
C THR A 545 -0.55 38.45 14.54
N ALA A 546 0.44 38.76 15.36
CA ALA A 546 0.35 38.54 16.82
C ALA A 546 -0.85 39.27 17.43
N GLY A 547 -1.24 40.43 16.85
CA GLY A 547 -2.42 41.19 17.27
C GLY A 547 -3.73 40.45 16.98
N ASP A 548 -3.83 39.71 15.87
CA ASP A 548 -5.03 38.90 15.57
C ASP A 548 -5.22 37.80 16.61
N VAL A 549 -4.10 37.18 17.03
CA VAL A 549 -4.10 36.12 18.06
C VAL A 549 -4.39 36.69 19.45
N ALA A 550 -3.73 37.77 19.83
CA ALA A 550 -3.88 38.39 21.17
C ALA A 550 -5.29 38.99 21.41
N ALA A 551 -5.89 39.52 20.37
CA ALA A 551 -7.24 40.10 20.42
C ALA A 551 -8.34 39.10 20.08
N GLU A 552 -8.03 37.81 19.94
CA GLU A 552 -8.96 36.72 19.55
C GLU A 552 -9.83 37.10 18.33
N ARG A 553 -9.23 37.76 17.31
CA ARG A 553 -9.99 38.24 16.16
C ARG A 553 -10.54 37.08 15.34
N ASN A 554 -11.78 37.19 14.90
CA ASN A 554 -12.45 36.24 14.02
C ASN A 554 -11.97 36.45 12.57
N VAL A 555 -10.74 36.06 12.26
CA VAL A 555 -10.14 36.17 10.92
C VAL A 555 -9.74 34.80 10.37
N THR A 556 -9.68 34.69 9.05
CA THR A 556 -9.29 33.47 8.36
C THR A 556 -8.43 33.78 7.14
N ILE A 557 -7.54 32.85 6.81
CA ILE A 557 -6.84 32.80 5.52
C ILE A 557 -7.39 31.58 4.78
N ILE A 558 -7.78 31.74 3.52
CA ILE A 558 -8.35 30.67 2.70
C ILE A 558 -7.42 30.35 1.52
N ASP A 559 -7.56 29.18 0.95
CA ASP A 559 -6.85 28.87 -0.29
C ASP A 559 -7.63 29.34 -1.53
N GLU A 560 -6.94 29.44 -2.66
CA GLU A 560 -7.51 29.87 -3.94
C GLU A 560 -8.69 28.98 -4.38
N ASN A 561 -8.67 27.67 -4.07
CA ASN A 561 -9.77 26.74 -4.38
C ASN A 561 -11.07 27.13 -3.64
N LEU A 562 -10.96 27.53 -2.37
CA LEU A 562 -12.10 27.99 -1.58
C LEU A 562 -12.57 29.36 -2.05
N ALA A 563 -11.61 30.28 -2.32
CA ALA A 563 -11.90 31.62 -2.81
C ALA A 563 -12.68 31.59 -4.12
N GLN A 564 -12.24 30.81 -5.11
CA GLN A 564 -12.92 30.68 -6.41
C GLN A 564 -14.32 30.07 -6.30
N ARG A 565 -14.54 29.11 -5.37
CA ARG A 565 -15.85 28.47 -5.18
C ARG A 565 -16.88 29.40 -4.52
N LEU A 566 -16.46 30.23 -3.57
CA LEU A 566 -17.35 31.09 -2.82
C LEU A 566 -17.43 32.51 -3.38
N TRP A 567 -16.30 33.08 -3.83
CA TRP A 567 -16.20 34.48 -4.30
C TRP A 567 -15.30 34.60 -5.53
N PRO A 568 -15.75 34.24 -6.73
CA PRO A 568 -14.96 34.34 -7.95
C PRO A 568 -14.45 35.77 -8.27
N GLY A 569 -15.08 36.80 -7.71
CA GLY A 569 -14.75 38.21 -7.90
C GLY A 569 -13.94 38.86 -6.77
N GLY A 570 -13.33 38.05 -5.87
CA GLY A 570 -12.51 38.55 -4.75
C GLY A 570 -13.07 38.19 -3.39
N ALA A 571 -12.19 37.64 -2.55
CA ALA A 571 -12.54 37.07 -1.25
C ALA A 571 -12.13 37.95 -0.07
N ILE A 572 -11.16 38.86 -0.23
CA ILE A 572 -10.64 39.69 0.88
C ILE A 572 -11.74 40.57 1.46
N GLY A 573 -11.82 40.63 2.81
CA GLY A 573 -12.85 41.39 3.55
C GLY A 573 -14.23 40.72 3.57
N ARG A 574 -14.43 39.62 2.82
CA ARG A 574 -15.66 38.83 2.88
C ARG A 574 -15.71 37.99 4.15
N ARG A 575 -16.91 37.54 4.56
CA ARG A 575 -17.11 36.74 5.77
C ARG A 575 -17.41 35.29 5.42
N LEU A 576 -16.55 34.40 5.88
CA LEU A 576 -16.69 32.95 5.82
C LEU A 576 -17.42 32.47 7.07
N THR A 577 -18.58 31.86 6.90
CA THR A 577 -19.27 31.19 8.00
C THR A 577 -18.74 29.77 8.13
N VAL A 578 -18.23 29.41 9.30
CA VAL A 578 -17.88 28.03 9.67
C VAL A 578 -19.05 27.47 10.48
N PHE A 579 -19.66 26.39 9.96
CA PHE A 579 -20.79 25.76 10.63
C PHE A 579 -20.27 24.66 11.57
N ARG A 580 -20.68 24.78 12.82
CA ARG A 580 -20.50 23.75 13.85
C ARG A 580 -21.87 23.34 14.39
N THR A 581 -21.98 22.17 14.98
CA THR A 581 -23.26 21.74 15.55
C THR A 581 -23.64 22.67 16.71
N GLY A 582 -24.85 23.24 16.64
CA GLY A 582 -25.35 24.15 17.64
C GLY A 582 -24.89 25.61 17.57
N TRP A 583 -23.88 25.95 16.72
CA TRP A 583 -23.45 27.32 16.53
C TRP A 583 -22.70 27.56 15.21
N ARG A 584 -22.65 28.82 14.79
CA ARG A 584 -21.94 29.29 13.62
C ARG A 584 -20.96 30.39 14.01
N GLN A 585 -19.84 30.46 13.31
CA GLN A 585 -18.83 31.51 13.49
C GLN A 585 -18.52 32.15 12.15
N ASP A 586 -18.63 33.45 12.09
CA ASP A 586 -18.28 34.23 10.92
C ASP A 586 -16.85 34.74 11.07
N LEU A 587 -16.01 34.44 10.10
CA LEU A 587 -14.59 34.79 10.04
C LEU A 587 -14.35 35.73 8.86
N GLU A 588 -13.66 36.86 9.07
CA GLU A 588 -13.26 37.77 8.02
C GLU A 588 -12.06 37.20 7.24
N VAL A 589 -12.16 37.12 5.92
CA VAL A 589 -11.05 36.69 5.06
C VAL A 589 -10.00 37.79 4.95
N VAL A 590 -8.83 37.57 5.53
CA VAL A 590 -7.71 38.53 5.55
C VAL A 590 -6.60 38.18 4.56
N GLY A 591 -6.58 36.95 4.06
CA GLY A 591 -5.59 36.48 3.08
C GLY A 591 -6.09 35.34 2.22
N VAL A 592 -5.52 35.22 1.03
CA VAL A 592 -5.74 34.11 0.10
C VAL A 592 -4.38 33.50 -0.28
N THR A 593 -4.21 32.20 -0.07
CA THR A 593 -2.98 31.47 -0.40
C THR A 593 -3.10 30.71 -1.71
N ALA A 594 -1.97 30.35 -2.30
CA ALA A 594 -1.94 29.30 -3.32
C ALA A 594 -2.53 27.98 -2.76
N PRO A 595 -3.09 27.12 -3.63
CA PRO A 595 -3.63 25.83 -3.20
C PRO A 595 -2.58 24.98 -2.49
N VAL A 596 -2.95 24.36 -1.36
CA VAL A 596 -2.09 23.50 -0.56
C VAL A 596 -2.62 22.05 -0.58
N ARG A 597 -1.73 21.07 -0.75
CA ARG A 597 -2.07 19.65 -0.61
C ARG A 597 -2.15 19.30 0.86
N VAL A 598 -3.34 19.17 1.38
CA VAL A 598 -3.54 19.02 2.84
C VAL A 598 -3.71 17.56 3.24
N THR A 599 -4.51 16.78 2.52
CA THR A 599 -4.89 15.41 2.90
C THR A 599 -3.91 14.37 2.36
N ARG A 600 -3.73 14.34 1.04
CA ARG A 600 -2.79 13.46 0.34
C ARG A 600 -2.19 14.22 -0.85
N VAL A 601 -0.98 13.87 -1.26
CA VAL A 601 -0.32 14.49 -2.43
C VAL A 601 -1.17 14.32 -3.69
N ARG A 602 -1.91 13.22 -3.83
CA ARG A 602 -2.77 12.95 -5.00
C ARG A 602 -4.12 13.69 -5.02
N ASP A 603 -4.55 14.23 -3.87
CA ASP A 603 -5.86 14.88 -3.77
C ASP A 603 -5.76 16.33 -4.26
N GLU A 604 -6.52 16.65 -5.33
CA GLU A 604 -6.55 17.95 -5.94
C GLU A 604 -7.81 18.72 -5.61
N GLY A 605 -7.66 20.05 -5.44
CA GLY A 605 -8.80 20.94 -5.34
C GLY A 605 -9.65 20.82 -4.08
N ILE A 606 -9.12 20.18 -3.01
CA ILE A 606 -9.79 20.21 -1.70
C ILE A 606 -9.66 21.61 -1.14
N PRO A 607 -10.78 22.30 -0.85
CA PRO A 607 -10.75 23.63 -0.26
C PRO A 607 -10.13 23.60 1.13
N HIS A 608 -9.35 24.63 1.43
CA HIS A 608 -8.62 24.74 2.69
C HIS A 608 -8.76 26.14 3.30
N PHE A 609 -8.85 26.20 4.61
CA PHE A 609 -8.82 27.46 5.35
C PHE A 609 -8.02 27.34 6.64
N MET A 610 -7.40 28.43 7.03
CA MET A 610 -6.61 28.53 8.25
C MET A 610 -7.25 29.52 9.21
N ILE A 611 -7.13 29.24 10.50
CA ILE A 611 -7.57 30.13 11.58
C ILE A 611 -6.40 30.41 12.52
N PRO A 612 -6.30 31.60 13.12
CA PRO A 612 -5.27 31.91 14.11
C PRO A 612 -5.51 31.12 15.39
N GLY A 613 -4.43 30.71 16.04
CA GLY A 613 -4.36 29.71 17.13
C GLY A 613 -5.35 29.79 18.30
N PRO A 614 -5.75 30.94 18.85
CA PRO A 614 -6.48 30.96 20.12
C PRO A 614 -7.90 30.41 20.04
N LEU A 615 -8.54 30.47 18.86
CA LEU A 615 -9.96 30.14 18.72
C LEU A 615 -10.25 28.63 18.89
N PHE A 616 -9.26 27.75 18.63
CA PHE A 616 -9.45 26.30 18.70
C PHE A 616 -8.12 25.61 18.97
N TYR A 617 -7.79 25.36 20.25
CA TYR A 617 -6.58 24.59 20.56
C TYR A 617 -6.85 23.09 20.51
N PRO A 618 -6.04 22.34 19.74
CA PRO A 618 -5.95 20.90 19.90
C PRO A 618 -5.18 20.54 21.19
N SER A 619 -5.27 19.27 21.60
CA SER A 619 -4.47 18.74 22.73
C SER A 619 -2.96 18.78 22.51
N GLU A 620 -2.55 19.06 21.29
CA GLU A 620 -1.15 19.16 20.85
C GLU A 620 -1.01 20.18 19.72
N MET A 621 0.16 20.77 19.60
CA MET A 621 0.54 21.65 18.48
C MET A 621 1.79 21.11 17.81
N SER A 622 1.80 21.08 16.49
CA SER A 622 3.00 20.78 15.74
C SER A 622 3.87 22.02 15.62
N LEU A 623 5.02 22.00 16.29
CA LEU A 623 6.06 23.00 16.08
C LEU A 623 6.62 22.83 14.65
N VAL A 624 6.86 23.95 13.97
CA VAL A 624 7.41 24.01 12.61
C VAL A 624 8.65 24.88 12.66
N ILE A 625 9.83 24.27 12.47
CA ILE A 625 11.12 24.86 12.76
C ILE A 625 11.97 24.89 11.48
N LYS A 626 12.28 26.07 10.98
CA LYS A 626 13.20 26.24 9.83
C LYS A 626 14.63 26.20 10.29
N THR A 627 15.37 25.18 9.84
CA THR A 627 16.77 24.94 10.25
C THR A 627 17.55 24.31 9.11
N SER A 628 18.87 24.51 9.10
CA SER A 628 19.78 23.78 8.20
C SER A 628 20.37 22.52 8.84
N GLN A 629 20.08 22.28 10.12
CA GLN A 629 20.58 21.10 10.84
C GLN A 629 19.62 19.90 10.65
N PRO A 630 20.12 18.66 10.68
CA PRO A 630 19.29 17.47 10.61
C PRO A 630 18.44 17.33 11.89
N PRO A 631 17.26 16.67 11.81
CA PRO A 631 16.34 16.50 12.94
C PRO A 631 16.99 15.86 14.16
N GLU A 632 17.88 14.90 13.97
CA GLU A 632 18.56 14.16 15.03
C GLU A 632 19.44 15.08 15.88
N ALA A 633 20.11 16.07 15.24
CA ALA A 633 20.92 17.06 15.95
C ALA A 633 20.07 18.05 16.76
N MET A 634 18.84 18.31 16.30
CA MET A 634 17.91 19.26 16.94
C MET A 634 17.05 18.61 18.03
N ALA A 635 16.86 17.30 17.99
CA ALA A 635 15.87 16.58 18.81
C ALA A 635 16.01 16.88 20.30
N ARG A 636 17.22 16.71 20.85
CA ARG A 636 17.47 16.97 22.29
C ARG A 636 17.26 18.41 22.68
N GLY A 637 17.69 19.36 21.83
CA GLY A 637 17.48 20.79 22.07
C GLY A 637 16.01 21.17 22.11
N ILE A 638 15.23 20.65 21.14
CA ILE A 638 13.78 20.88 21.06
C ILE A 638 13.08 20.27 22.29
N GLN A 639 13.42 19.04 22.67
CA GLN A 639 12.86 18.39 23.86
C GLN A 639 13.11 19.21 25.13
N LEU A 640 14.37 19.64 25.35
CA LEU A 640 14.73 20.45 26.52
C LEU A 640 14.02 21.82 26.51
N ALA A 641 13.87 22.45 25.36
CA ALA A 641 13.18 23.74 25.23
C ALA A 641 11.68 23.62 25.59
N VAL A 642 11.02 22.54 25.13
CA VAL A 642 9.62 22.26 25.45
C VAL A 642 9.45 21.89 26.91
N ASP A 643 10.31 21.02 27.46
CA ASP A 643 10.26 20.60 28.85
C ASP A 643 10.52 21.78 29.84
N ALA A 644 11.43 22.66 29.49
CA ALA A 644 11.70 23.89 30.30
C ALA A 644 10.53 24.89 30.27
N ALA A 645 9.70 24.88 29.23
CA ALA A 645 8.50 25.73 29.18
C ALA A 645 7.28 25.04 29.81
N HIS A 646 7.22 23.75 29.73
CA HIS A 646 6.10 22.93 30.17
C HIS A 646 6.60 21.72 30.95
N ALA A 647 6.90 21.93 32.22
CA ALA A 647 7.49 20.92 33.12
C ALA A 647 6.71 19.58 33.06
N GLY A 648 7.43 18.52 32.75
CA GLY A 648 6.87 17.18 32.69
C GLY A 648 6.24 16.80 31.33
N ARG A 649 6.47 17.56 30.24
CA ARG A 649 5.96 17.21 28.91
C ARG A 649 7.00 17.49 27.82
N ALA A 650 7.71 16.46 27.41
CA ALA A 650 8.67 16.56 26.34
C ALA A 650 7.99 16.61 24.96
N ALA A 651 8.62 17.27 23.99
CA ALA A 651 8.25 17.15 22.60
C ALA A 651 8.53 15.73 22.09
N PHE A 652 7.67 15.26 21.19
CA PHE A 652 7.78 13.94 20.56
C PHE A 652 7.58 14.04 19.04
N ASP A 653 7.70 12.91 18.33
CA ASP A 653 7.59 12.83 16.85
C ASP A 653 8.44 13.89 16.15
N ILE A 654 9.73 14.01 16.56
CA ILE A 654 10.66 14.97 15.97
C ILE A 654 11.18 14.41 14.67
N ARG A 655 10.76 14.98 13.55
CA ARG A 655 11.10 14.47 12.21
C ARG A 655 11.11 15.58 11.14
N PRO A 656 11.75 15.37 9.98
CA PRO A 656 11.70 16.34 8.92
C PRO A 656 10.28 16.42 8.32
N MET A 657 9.84 17.61 7.91
CA MET A 657 8.53 17.78 7.26
C MET A 657 8.42 16.99 5.94
N SER A 658 9.54 16.70 5.29
CA SER A 658 9.60 15.83 4.11
C SER A 658 9.19 14.38 4.39
N ALA A 659 9.21 13.92 5.65
CA ALA A 659 8.74 12.60 6.02
C ALA A 659 7.24 12.45 5.77
N TYR A 660 6.42 13.47 6.07
CA TYR A 660 4.98 13.46 5.78
C TYR A 660 4.69 13.33 4.27
N VAL A 661 5.51 13.97 3.43
CA VAL A 661 5.42 13.81 1.97
C VAL A 661 5.77 12.38 1.56
N SER A 662 6.88 11.84 2.12
CA SER A 662 7.33 10.47 1.84
C SER A 662 6.29 9.44 2.28
N ASP A 663 5.68 9.62 3.44
CA ASP A 663 4.61 8.75 3.96
C ASP A 663 3.37 8.81 3.06
N SER A 664 2.97 10.00 2.62
CA SER A 664 1.80 10.19 1.75
C SER A 664 1.94 9.53 0.37
N ILE A 665 3.17 9.33 -0.14
CA ILE A 665 3.45 8.64 -1.42
C ILE A 665 3.97 7.22 -1.22
N GLY A 666 4.09 6.76 0.03
CA GLY A 666 4.69 5.48 0.40
C GLY A 666 4.01 4.28 -0.27
N ASP A 667 2.68 4.24 -0.28
CA ASP A 667 1.90 3.20 -0.95
C ASP A 667 2.25 3.09 -2.44
N THR A 668 2.32 4.23 -3.14
CA THR A 668 2.65 4.28 -4.56
C THR A 668 4.09 3.82 -4.81
N ARG A 669 5.03 4.21 -3.95
CA ARG A 669 6.42 3.76 -4.00
C ARG A 669 6.54 2.26 -3.79
N PHE A 670 5.83 1.70 -2.82
CA PHE A 670 5.83 0.25 -2.56
C PHE A 670 5.32 -0.54 -3.78
N ILE A 671 4.16 -0.16 -4.33
CA ILE A 671 3.60 -0.80 -5.52
C ILE A 671 4.58 -0.72 -6.70
N LEU A 672 5.21 0.44 -6.91
CA LEU A 672 6.21 0.63 -7.96
C LEU A 672 7.41 -0.30 -7.78
N LEU A 673 7.98 -0.41 -6.57
CA LEU A 673 9.14 -1.27 -6.30
C LEU A 673 8.82 -2.74 -6.58
N VAL A 674 7.66 -3.22 -6.15
CA VAL A 674 7.23 -4.60 -6.39
C VAL A 674 6.98 -4.85 -7.88
N LEU A 675 6.30 -3.93 -8.58
CA LEU A 675 6.11 -4.04 -10.03
C LEU A 675 7.43 -3.97 -10.80
N ALA A 676 8.36 -3.11 -10.40
CA ALA A 676 9.69 -3.01 -11.01
C ALA A 676 10.49 -4.31 -10.83
N ALA A 677 10.42 -4.93 -9.65
CA ALA A 677 11.05 -6.23 -9.42
C ALA A 677 10.45 -7.33 -10.32
N PHE A 678 9.12 -7.37 -10.45
CA PHE A 678 8.46 -8.34 -11.34
C PHE A 678 8.72 -8.05 -12.82
N ALA A 679 8.74 -6.78 -13.23
CA ALA A 679 9.10 -6.38 -14.59
C ALA A 679 10.56 -6.75 -14.90
N GLY A 680 11.49 -6.53 -13.97
CA GLY A 680 12.89 -6.96 -14.10
C GLY A 680 13.02 -8.47 -14.23
N ALA A 681 12.34 -9.23 -13.38
CA ALA A 681 12.30 -10.70 -13.46
C ALA A 681 11.70 -11.18 -14.79
N SER A 682 10.56 -10.60 -15.24
CA SER A 682 9.95 -10.89 -16.53
C SER A 682 10.92 -10.62 -17.69
N THR A 683 11.59 -9.49 -17.65
CA THR A 683 12.55 -9.08 -18.67
C THR A 683 13.76 -10.02 -18.74
N LEU A 684 14.30 -10.39 -17.58
CA LEU A 684 15.41 -11.34 -17.50
C LEU A 684 15.00 -12.72 -18.02
N LEU A 685 13.83 -13.22 -17.59
CA LEU A 685 13.30 -14.50 -18.05
C LEU A 685 13.05 -14.48 -19.56
N ALA A 686 12.44 -13.41 -20.09
CA ALA A 686 12.22 -13.25 -21.53
C ALA A 686 13.53 -13.20 -22.32
N ALA A 687 14.54 -12.49 -21.81
CA ALA A 687 15.86 -12.44 -22.47
C ALA A 687 16.53 -13.84 -22.55
N VAL A 688 16.47 -14.60 -21.45
CA VAL A 688 17.03 -15.97 -21.37
C VAL A 688 16.25 -16.92 -22.28
N GLY A 689 14.93 -16.86 -22.28
CA GLY A 689 14.08 -17.73 -23.10
C GLY A 689 14.20 -17.43 -24.59
N LEU A 690 14.16 -16.16 -24.97
CA LEU A 690 14.38 -15.71 -26.35
C LEU A 690 15.76 -16.13 -26.85
N TYR A 691 16.81 -15.90 -26.06
CA TYR A 691 18.16 -16.35 -26.40
C TYR A 691 18.20 -17.86 -26.61
N GLY A 692 17.66 -18.65 -25.68
CA GLY A 692 17.64 -20.10 -25.76
C GLY A 692 16.90 -20.61 -27.01
N THR A 693 15.73 -20.05 -27.30
CA THR A 693 14.92 -20.45 -28.44
C THR A 693 15.52 -20.03 -29.78
N LEU A 694 16.04 -18.80 -29.88
CA LEU A 694 16.67 -18.29 -31.10
C LEU A 694 18.02 -18.99 -31.38
N ALA A 695 18.80 -19.27 -30.34
CA ALA A 695 20.02 -20.07 -30.47
C ALA A 695 19.74 -21.47 -31.02
N TYR A 696 18.68 -22.11 -30.51
CA TYR A 696 18.28 -23.43 -30.99
C TYR A 696 17.76 -23.39 -32.42
N LEU A 697 16.89 -22.44 -32.79
CA LEU A 697 16.38 -22.25 -34.16
C LEU A 697 17.50 -21.98 -35.14
N THR A 698 18.50 -21.20 -34.75
CA THR A 698 19.67 -20.89 -35.58
C THR A 698 20.58 -22.11 -35.76
N ALA A 699 20.82 -22.90 -34.70
CA ALA A 699 21.62 -24.11 -34.73
C ALA A 699 21.03 -25.16 -35.68
N GLN A 700 19.70 -25.28 -35.77
CA GLN A 700 19.05 -26.19 -36.71
C GLN A 700 19.24 -25.84 -38.19
N ARG A 701 19.53 -24.56 -38.48
CA ARG A 701 19.76 -24.06 -39.85
C ARG A 701 21.23 -23.91 -40.19
N THR A 702 22.15 -24.37 -39.33
CA THR A 702 23.60 -24.22 -39.54
C THR A 702 24.04 -24.80 -40.85
N ARG A 703 23.50 -25.97 -41.25
CA ARG A 703 23.77 -26.61 -42.57
C ARG A 703 23.24 -25.75 -43.73
N GLU A 704 22.03 -25.21 -43.64
CA GLU A 704 21.44 -24.30 -44.64
C GLU A 704 22.30 -23.04 -44.80
N PHE A 705 22.74 -22.45 -43.68
CA PHE A 705 23.63 -21.29 -43.71
C PHE A 705 25.01 -21.60 -44.23
N GLY A 706 25.56 -22.78 -43.88
CA GLY A 706 26.85 -23.26 -44.45
C GLY A 706 26.79 -23.43 -45.96
N ILE A 707 25.72 -24.02 -46.51
CA ILE A 707 25.52 -24.15 -47.96
C ILE A 707 25.41 -22.77 -48.62
N ARG A 708 24.64 -21.84 -48.06
CA ARG A 708 24.51 -20.48 -48.61
C ARG A 708 25.83 -19.70 -48.60
N LEU A 709 26.66 -19.86 -47.55
CA LEU A 709 27.99 -19.27 -47.47
C LEU A 709 28.91 -19.89 -48.53
N ALA A 710 28.87 -21.20 -48.71
CA ALA A 710 29.63 -21.90 -49.74
C ALA A 710 29.23 -21.48 -51.18
N LEU A 711 27.95 -21.10 -51.39
CA LEU A 711 27.43 -20.55 -52.63
C LEU A 711 27.62 -19.03 -52.78
N GLY A 712 28.43 -18.39 -51.91
CA GLY A 712 28.80 -16.99 -52.03
C GLY A 712 27.87 -15.97 -51.34
N SER A 713 26.91 -16.40 -50.52
CA SER A 713 26.07 -15.47 -49.75
C SER A 713 26.90 -14.71 -48.72
N SER A 714 26.70 -13.38 -48.59
CA SER A 714 27.40 -12.59 -47.59
C SER A 714 26.89 -12.86 -46.18
N VAL A 715 27.80 -12.70 -45.17
CA VAL A 715 27.44 -12.79 -43.74
C VAL A 715 26.30 -11.84 -43.40
N LYS A 716 26.28 -10.63 -43.98
CA LYS A 716 25.21 -9.62 -43.81
C LYS A 716 23.85 -10.15 -44.27
N ALA A 717 23.79 -10.93 -45.36
CA ALA A 717 22.55 -11.51 -45.87
C ALA A 717 21.96 -12.54 -44.90
N ILE A 718 22.81 -13.40 -44.31
CA ILE A 718 22.39 -14.40 -43.32
C ILE A 718 21.91 -13.73 -42.03
N LEU A 719 22.68 -12.75 -41.52
CA LEU A 719 22.25 -11.96 -40.37
C LEU A 719 20.92 -11.27 -40.63
N GLY A 720 20.70 -10.69 -41.84
CA GLY A 720 19.46 -10.05 -42.25
C GLY A 720 18.25 -10.99 -42.21
N ILE A 721 18.41 -12.25 -42.57
CA ILE A 721 17.35 -13.26 -42.50
C ILE A 721 16.94 -13.52 -41.04
N VAL A 722 17.93 -13.73 -40.13
CA VAL A 722 17.67 -13.99 -38.71
C VAL A 722 17.06 -12.80 -38.05
N PHE A 723 17.57 -11.59 -38.27
CA PHE A 723 17.03 -10.38 -37.70
C PHE A 723 15.60 -10.05 -38.19
N ARG A 724 15.32 -10.26 -39.49
CA ARG A 724 13.97 -10.07 -40.04
C ARG A 724 12.96 -11.03 -39.41
N GLU A 725 13.30 -12.30 -39.25
CA GLU A 725 12.43 -13.29 -38.59
C GLU A 725 12.19 -12.93 -37.12
N SER A 726 13.24 -12.55 -36.39
CA SER A 726 13.13 -12.10 -34.98
C SER A 726 12.30 -10.82 -34.85
N ALA A 727 12.45 -9.87 -35.76
CA ALA A 727 11.66 -8.63 -35.78
C ALA A 727 10.17 -8.90 -36.02
N LEU A 728 9.82 -9.82 -36.95
CA LEU A 728 8.42 -10.18 -37.19
C LEU A 728 7.78 -10.84 -35.96
N LEU A 729 8.51 -11.71 -35.26
CA LEU A 729 8.03 -12.33 -34.01
C LEU A 729 7.89 -11.27 -32.90
N ALA A 730 8.80 -10.31 -32.82
CA ALA A 730 8.75 -9.22 -31.85
C ALA A 730 7.55 -8.29 -32.12
N ILE A 731 7.27 -7.96 -33.37
CA ILE A 731 6.11 -7.14 -33.76
C ILE A 731 4.79 -7.87 -33.44
N ALA A 732 4.69 -9.17 -33.77
CA ALA A 732 3.51 -9.96 -33.45
C ALA A 732 3.30 -10.07 -31.94
N GLY A 733 4.37 -10.32 -31.16
CA GLY A 733 4.34 -10.36 -29.69
C GLY A 733 3.98 -8.99 -29.08
N ALA A 734 4.53 -7.91 -29.65
CA ALA A 734 4.20 -6.56 -29.21
C ALA A 734 2.74 -6.20 -29.44
N GLY A 735 2.15 -6.55 -30.60
CA GLY A 735 0.74 -6.36 -30.88
C GLY A 735 -0.16 -7.09 -29.87
N LEU A 736 0.11 -8.36 -29.60
CA LEU A 736 -0.62 -9.15 -28.61
C LEU A 736 -0.39 -8.64 -27.18
N GLY A 737 0.83 -8.24 -26.84
CA GLY A 737 1.17 -7.66 -25.54
C GLY A 737 0.44 -6.34 -25.27
N LEU A 738 0.36 -5.46 -26.27
CA LEU A 738 -0.40 -4.20 -26.17
C LEU A 738 -1.90 -4.44 -25.99
N MET A 739 -2.48 -5.46 -26.65
CA MET A 739 -3.86 -5.87 -26.39
C MET A 739 -4.02 -6.36 -24.94
N GLY A 740 -3.06 -7.13 -24.41
CA GLY A 740 -3.04 -7.55 -23.01
C GLY A 740 -2.95 -6.36 -22.05
N VAL A 741 -2.13 -5.34 -22.36
CA VAL A 741 -2.06 -4.09 -21.59
C VAL A 741 -3.43 -3.41 -21.58
N ALA A 742 -4.09 -3.28 -22.74
CA ALA A 742 -5.41 -2.66 -22.84
C ALA A 742 -6.46 -3.38 -21.96
N ALA A 743 -6.42 -4.71 -21.90
CA ALA A 743 -7.31 -5.50 -21.06
C ALA A 743 -7.09 -5.27 -19.56
N VAL A 744 -5.84 -5.05 -19.12
CA VAL A 744 -5.48 -4.85 -17.71
C VAL A 744 -5.63 -3.38 -17.26
N THR A 745 -5.69 -2.43 -18.20
CA THR A 745 -5.73 -0.98 -17.90
C THR A 745 -6.92 -0.57 -17.03
N GLY A 746 -8.06 -1.25 -17.13
CA GLY A 746 -9.22 -1.01 -16.26
C GLY A 746 -8.90 -1.17 -14.78
N ALA A 747 -8.11 -2.19 -14.43
CA ALA A 747 -7.70 -2.45 -13.05
C ALA A 747 -6.66 -1.44 -12.52
N ILE A 748 -5.82 -0.89 -13.41
CA ILE A 748 -4.73 0.04 -13.02
C ILE A 748 -5.22 1.48 -12.94
N ARG A 749 -6.29 1.83 -13.64
CA ARG A 749 -6.78 3.22 -13.78
C ARG A 749 -6.95 3.96 -12.43
N GLY A 750 -7.46 3.25 -11.41
CA GLY A 750 -7.67 3.82 -10.07
C GLY A 750 -6.39 4.06 -9.27
N ILE A 751 -5.25 3.48 -9.70
CA ILE A 751 -3.97 3.57 -8.99
C ILE A 751 -3.07 4.64 -9.63
N LEU A 752 -3.25 4.92 -10.94
CA LEU A 752 -2.44 5.88 -11.67
C LEU A 752 -2.80 7.34 -11.30
N TYR A 753 -1.79 8.18 -11.24
CA TYR A 753 -1.91 9.62 -11.02
C TYR A 753 -1.30 10.41 -12.19
N GLY A 754 -2.09 11.27 -12.82
CA GLY A 754 -1.63 12.16 -13.90
C GLY A 754 -1.10 11.43 -15.15
N VAL A 755 -1.47 10.16 -15.36
CA VAL A 755 -1.05 9.34 -16.51
C VAL A 755 -2.27 8.67 -17.13
N ARG A 756 -2.37 8.74 -18.45
CA ARG A 756 -3.40 7.99 -19.18
C ARG A 756 -3.05 6.49 -19.17
N PRO A 757 -4.03 5.58 -19.00
CA PRO A 757 -3.78 4.14 -18.98
C PRO A 757 -3.08 3.59 -20.23
N LEU A 758 -3.30 4.22 -21.39
CA LEU A 758 -2.65 3.91 -22.68
C LEU A 758 -1.71 5.04 -23.07
N ASP A 759 -0.73 5.38 -22.20
CA ASP A 759 0.27 6.41 -22.48
C ASP A 759 1.23 5.97 -23.59
N GLY A 760 1.11 6.61 -24.75
CA GLY A 760 1.85 6.25 -25.97
C GLY A 760 3.37 6.27 -25.78
N ALA A 761 3.92 7.23 -25.03
CA ALA A 761 5.37 7.34 -24.81
C ALA A 761 5.89 6.18 -23.96
N THR A 762 5.21 5.83 -22.89
CA THR A 762 5.56 4.69 -22.04
C THR A 762 5.47 3.37 -22.83
N LEU A 763 4.38 3.16 -23.56
CA LEU A 763 4.18 1.95 -24.35
C LEU A 763 5.20 1.82 -25.48
N ALA A 764 5.54 2.90 -26.18
CA ALA A 764 6.59 2.91 -27.20
C ALA A 764 7.97 2.58 -26.59
N GLY A 765 8.30 3.13 -25.43
CA GLY A 765 9.52 2.81 -24.70
C GLY A 765 9.61 1.33 -24.30
N VAL A 766 8.50 0.75 -23.82
CA VAL A 766 8.42 -0.67 -23.46
C VAL A 766 8.58 -1.57 -24.69
N VAL A 767 7.86 -1.30 -25.77
CA VAL A 767 7.98 -2.05 -27.03
C VAL A 767 9.39 -1.93 -27.60
N GLY A 768 9.99 -0.74 -27.55
CA GLY A 768 11.38 -0.49 -27.97
C GLY A 768 12.38 -1.30 -27.15
N LEU A 769 12.23 -1.32 -25.83
CA LEU A 769 13.10 -2.09 -24.93
C LEU A 769 13.00 -3.60 -25.19
N VAL A 770 11.78 -4.14 -25.29
CA VAL A 770 11.57 -5.56 -25.56
C VAL A 770 12.06 -5.92 -26.97
N GLY A 771 11.87 -5.04 -27.95
CA GLY A 771 12.42 -5.19 -29.31
C GLY A 771 13.96 -5.24 -29.31
N LEU A 772 14.61 -4.35 -28.57
CA LEU A 772 16.08 -4.36 -28.40
C LEU A 772 16.57 -5.65 -27.75
N ILE A 773 15.90 -6.14 -26.72
CA ILE A 773 16.23 -7.41 -26.06
C ILE A 773 16.09 -8.57 -27.04
N ALA A 774 15.00 -8.62 -27.83
CA ALA A 774 14.78 -9.65 -28.82
C ALA A 774 15.88 -9.63 -29.91
N LEU A 775 16.27 -8.47 -30.40
CA LEU A 775 17.34 -8.31 -31.38
C LEU A 775 18.73 -8.70 -30.79
N ALA A 776 19.00 -8.29 -29.55
CA ALA A 776 20.25 -8.66 -28.86
C ALA A 776 20.33 -10.19 -28.62
N ALA A 777 19.21 -10.80 -28.21
CA ALA A 777 19.10 -12.24 -28.03
C ALA A 777 19.32 -13.03 -29.34
N ALA A 778 18.92 -12.47 -30.50
CA ALA A 778 19.11 -13.03 -31.80
C ALA A 778 20.56 -12.85 -32.33
N GLY A 779 21.20 -11.74 -31.94
CA GLY A 779 22.50 -11.34 -32.51
C GLY A 779 23.64 -12.32 -32.23
N MET A 780 23.78 -12.78 -31.00
CA MET A 780 24.86 -13.67 -30.59
C MET A 780 24.79 -15.08 -31.27
N PRO A 781 23.62 -15.77 -31.33
CA PRO A 781 23.46 -17.00 -32.08
C PRO A 781 23.68 -16.80 -33.58
N ALA A 782 23.17 -15.73 -34.15
CA ALA A 782 23.33 -15.42 -35.56
C ALA A 782 24.82 -15.22 -35.93
N TRP A 783 25.55 -14.47 -35.11
CA TRP A 783 26.97 -14.27 -35.32
C TRP A 783 27.80 -15.57 -35.18
N ARG A 784 27.47 -16.46 -34.24
CA ARG A 784 28.10 -17.78 -34.12
C ARG A 784 27.85 -18.65 -35.34
N ALA A 785 26.63 -18.62 -35.92
CA ALA A 785 26.28 -19.37 -37.09
C ALA A 785 27.03 -18.94 -38.36
N THR A 786 27.50 -17.68 -38.42
CA THR A 786 28.31 -17.21 -39.60
C THR A 786 29.79 -17.60 -39.53
N ARG A 787 30.28 -18.10 -38.38
CA ARG A 787 31.67 -18.52 -38.15
C ARG A 787 31.87 -20.03 -38.31
N VAL A 788 30.86 -20.77 -38.71
CA VAL A 788 30.97 -22.22 -38.94
C VAL A 788 31.70 -22.46 -40.23
N ASP A 789 32.77 -23.31 -40.17
CA ASP A 789 33.52 -23.73 -41.33
C ASP A 789 32.63 -24.49 -42.31
N PRO A 790 32.49 -24.00 -43.58
CA PRO A 790 31.68 -24.66 -44.60
C PRO A 790 32.10 -26.12 -44.88
N GLN A 791 33.40 -26.45 -44.74
CA GLN A 791 33.92 -27.81 -44.97
C GLN A 791 33.46 -28.78 -43.89
N MET A 792 33.35 -28.33 -42.61
CA MET A 792 32.86 -29.17 -41.51
C MET A 792 31.34 -29.41 -41.65
N SER A 793 30.58 -28.45 -42.17
CA SER A 793 29.13 -28.55 -42.36
C SER A 793 28.73 -29.57 -43.46
N LEU A 794 29.64 -29.85 -44.42
CA LEU A 794 29.47 -30.81 -45.52
C LEU A 794 29.97 -32.23 -45.18
N ARG A 795 30.85 -32.40 -44.16
CA ARG A 795 31.41 -33.67 -43.70
C ARG A 795 30.66 -34.35 -42.56
N SER A 796 29.70 -33.68 -41.89
CA SER A 796 28.89 -34.31 -40.82
C SER A 796 27.73 -35.15 -41.43
N GLU A 797 28.06 -36.37 -41.85
CA GLU A 797 27.08 -37.45 -42.08
C GLU A 797 26.63 -38.13 -40.79
#